data_f5a5583134148ee16e04c73b8857a38b
#
_entry.id   f5a5583134148ee16e04c73b8857a38b
#
_cell.length_a   1.000
_cell.length_b   1.000
_cell.length_c   1.000
_cell.angle_alpha   90.00
_cell.angle_beta   90.00
_cell.angle_gamma   90.00
#
_symmetry.space_group_name_H-M   'P 1'
#
loop_
_entity.id
_entity.type
_entity.pdbx_description
1 polymer ?
#
loop_
_entity_poly.entity_id
_entity_poly.type
_entity_poly.pdbx_seq_one_letter_code
_entity_poly.pdbx_strand_id
1 'polypeptide(L)'
;MRNNQRLQCFSVWIPKRSRFGVANRRWKGSKENCKEGEQLENYTKYKLKAEEELKSLLADKDNLFVIACNKCFKEFETTQEPDCDAFVALAGELGKNITGTAKADFLCNKTKAQQALPAMIPEGTEHVVTISCGLGIQTVADVVELNVIAASNSLNYTGHHGMALTKKACDACAQCYLNITGGICPIVDCSKSLINGQCGGAKNGKCEVCADKDCAWEKIQQRLAAQGRLEELKAQPVQIRDYSKINFKVINEYVKAIREERFAGYYGGVHPCENKELSEHKGLVRFPEPEIAVIPMAMHLGAPANVIVNVGDYVKVGQKIGEAAGFISAPVHSSISGTVIAIEDRPHANRGMCLSVVIKNDFQGAIHESIQPNKSLDELTPDEIIEIVKEAGIVGMGGAGFPTYVKLKPGKPIEYVLLNGCECEPYLTADHQLLLNYADEIVFGLQAMMKTVAAEKGVIVIEDNKPDAIELLQSKVAELPNIEVCVAKTKYPQGAEKMLIKRVTGRKVPSGALPADVGCVVGNVSTTKAIADAIKTGMPLIERITAVTGEYIANPGNFIVKIGTPAQALVDACGGITSEDCTIKAGGLMMGFVQSGLEAPIMKGSNGIIAIPSDVTETVECIKCGRCVDVCPMELKPLYFAKELMDPAALKARNIMDCMECRCCEYICSSKIPLVTMIKAGKNAVRGMK
;
A
#
# COMPACT_ATOMS: atom_id res chain seq x y z
N MET A 1 -40.69 3.68 -34.23
CA MET A 1 -39.57 4.55 -34.73
C MET A 1 -38.32 4.16 -33.94
N ARG A 2 -37.31 3.77 -34.68
CA ARG A 2 -36.06 3.22 -34.17
C ARG A 2 -35.20 4.36 -33.62
N ASN A 3 -34.53 4.14 -32.47
CA ASN A 3 -33.31 4.87 -32.15
C ASN A 3 -32.27 3.91 -31.56
N ASN A 4 -31.32 3.61 -32.40
CA ASN A 4 -30.03 2.99 -32.08
C ASN A 4 -29.17 3.99 -31.30
N GLN A 5 -28.78 3.68 -30.10
CA GLN A 5 -27.61 4.34 -29.50
C GLN A 5 -26.48 3.32 -29.31
N ARG A 6 -25.40 3.62 -30.00
CA ARG A 6 -24.14 2.88 -30.05
C ARG A 6 -23.44 2.91 -28.71
N LEU A 7 -23.10 1.74 -28.20
CA LEU A 7 -22.07 1.58 -27.15
C LEU A 7 -20.71 1.93 -27.78
N GLN A 8 -20.13 3.03 -27.36
CA GLN A 8 -18.76 3.38 -27.67
C GLN A 8 -17.83 2.61 -26.73
N CYS A 9 -16.98 1.77 -27.30
CA CYS A 9 -15.85 1.17 -26.60
C CYS A 9 -14.87 2.25 -26.18
N PHE A 10 -14.62 2.40 -24.91
CA PHE A 10 -13.46 3.14 -24.40
C PHE A 10 -12.21 2.33 -24.68
N SER A 11 -11.48 2.73 -25.71
CA SER A 11 -10.10 2.33 -25.93
C SER A 11 -9.21 3.15 -24.98
N VAL A 12 -8.63 2.48 -24.00
CA VAL A 12 -7.59 3.08 -23.14
C VAL A 12 -6.37 3.39 -24.03
N TRP A 13 -6.09 4.65 -24.18
CA TRP A 13 -4.95 5.18 -24.93
C TRP A 13 -3.67 4.98 -24.10
N ILE A 14 -2.77 4.11 -24.56
CA ILE A 14 -1.44 3.95 -23.99
C ILE A 14 -0.49 4.82 -24.81
N PRO A 15 0.19 5.83 -24.23
CA PRO A 15 1.16 6.63 -24.97
C PRO A 15 2.35 5.77 -25.42
N LYS A 16 2.73 5.89 -26.69
CA LYS A 16 3.95 5.28 -27.23
C LYS A 16 5.17 5.86 -26.50
N ARG A 17 5.95 5.02 -25.84
CA ARG A 17 7.25 5.36 -25.26
C ARG A 17 8.18 5.91 -26.36
N SER A 18 8.62 7.16 -26.19
CA SER A 18 9.75 7.72 -26.91
C SER A 18 11.04 7.05 -26.42
N ARG A 19 11.89 6.68 -27.38
CA ARG A 19 13.23 6.12 -27.13
C ARG A 19 14.11 7.20 -26.47
N PHE A 20 14.39 7.06 -25.19
CA PHE A 20 15.55 7.67 -24.58
C PHE A 20 16.50 6.56 -24.13
N GLY A 21 17.69 6.57 -24.70
CA GLY A 21 18.75 5.63 -24.38
C GLY A 21 19.25 5.89 -22.95
N VAL A 22 19.03 4.93 -22.07
CA VAL A 22 19.65 4.93 -20.76
C VAL A 22 21.03 4.29 -20.90
N ALA A 23 22.06 5.13 -20.75
CA ALA A 23 23.45 4.68 -20.70
C ALA A 23 23.64 3.85 -19.43
N ASN A 24 24.01 2.57 -19.61
CA ASN A 24 24.48 1.67 -18.58
C ASN A 24 25.71 2.25 -17.87
N ARG A 25 25.54 2.87 -16.69
CA ARG A 25 26.65 3.05 -15.76
C ARG A 25 26.66 1.89 -14.77
N ARG A 26 27.62 0.99 -14.99
CA ARG A 26 27.98 -0.11 -14.08
C ARG A 26 28.35 0.46 -12.72
N TRP A 27 27.63 0.04 -11.71
CA TRP A 27 28.02 0.18 -10.31
C TRP A 27 29.23 -0.74 -10.03
N LYS A 28 30.39 -0.18 -9.69
CA LYS A 28 31.57 -0.92 -9.25
C LYS A 28 31.54 -1.04 -7.72
N GLY A 29 30.87 -2.06 -7.22
CA GLY A 29 31.06 -2.56 -5.87
C GLY A 29 31.71 -3.92 -5.94
N SER A 30 32.71 -4.12 -5.10
CA SER A 30 33.61 -5.28 -4.96
C SER A 30 33.11 -6.61 -5.55
N LYS A 31 33.81 -7.05 -6.62
CA LYS A 31 33.74 -8.40 -7.15
C LYS A 31 34.57 -9.34 -6.28
N GLU A 32 33.91 -10.21 -5.53
CA GLU A 32 34.41 -11.52 -5.24
C GLU A 32 33.25 -12.51 -5.11
N ASN A 33 33.22 -13.48 -6.05
CA ASN A 33 32.43 -14.70 -6.04
C ASN A 33 30.88 -14.61 -6.16
N CYS A 34 30.36 -14.00 -7.23
CA CYS A 34 29.11 -14.46 -7.82
C CYS A 34 29.40 -15.00 -9.22
N LYS A 35 29.18 -16.29 -9.44
CA LYS A 35 29.05 -16.88 -10.78
C LYS A 35 27.93 -16.16 -11.50
N GLU A 36 28.10 -15.85 -12.77
CA GLU A 36 27.21 -15.07 -13.61
C GLU A 36 25.74 -15.52 -13.49
N GLY A 37 24.90 -14.56 -13.19
CA GLY A 37 23.51 -14.43 -12.93
C GLY A 37 22.54 -15.43 -13.52
N GLU A 38 21.93 -16.25 -12.70
CA GLU A 38 20.52 -16.56 -12.86
C GLU A 38 19.74 -15.41 -12.20
N GLN A 39 19.10 -14.54 -12.99
CA GLN A 39 18.11 -13.57 -12.49
C GLN A 39 17.01 -14.34 -11.76
N LEU A 40 16.65 -13.93 -10.54
CA LEU A 40 15.47 -14.42 -9.83
C LEU A 40 14.24 -14.26 -10.75
N GLU A 41 13.69 -15.39 -11.20
CA GLU A 41 12.50 -15.42 -12.05
C GLU A 41 11.26 -15.16 -11.17
N ASN A 42 10.85 -13.90 -11.05
CA ASN A 42 9.67 -13.46 -10.27
C ASN A 42 8.37 -13.58 -11.07
N TYR A 43 8.11 -14.72 -11.72
CA TYR A 43 6.89 -14.93 -12.49
C TYR A 43 6.39 -16.38 -12.41
N THR A 44 5.12 -16.57 -12.77
CA THR A 44 4.52 -17.90 -12.90
C THR A 44 5.20 -18.65 -14.02
N LYS A 45 5.87 -19.76 -13.70
CA LYS A 45 6.56 -20.64 -14.65
C LYS A 45 5.86 -21.97 -14.79
N TYR A 46 5.69 -22.42 -16.01
CA TYR A 46 5.23 -23.76 -16.33
C TYR A 46 6.02 -24.32 -17.52
N LYS A 47 6.09 -25.63 -17.63
CA LYS A 47 6.80 -26.35 -18.69
C LYS A 47 5.94 -27.46 -19.24
N LEU A 48 6.07 -27.77 -20.51
CA LEU A 48 5.47 -28.98 -21.08
C LEU A 48 5.87 -30.21 -20.24
N LYS A 49 4.95 -31.16 -20.16
CA LYS A 49 5.21 -32.47 -19.58
C LYS A 49 6.27 -33.19 -20.40
N ALA A 50 6.90 -34.23 -19.79
CA ALA A 50 7.85 -35.05 -20.49
C ALA A 50 7.20 -35.70 -21.72
N GLU A 51 7.96 -35.92 -22.77
CA GLU A 51 7.48 -36.45 -24.04
C GLU A 51 6.78 -37.79 -23.87
N GLU A 52 7.33 -38.73 -23.05
CA GLU A 52 6.73 -39.99 -22.74
C GLU A 52 5.37 -39.83 -22.02
N GLU A 53 5.27 -38.83 -21.12
CA GLU A 53 4.01 -38.55 -20.45
C GLU A 53 2.95 -38.03 -21.44
N LEU A 54 3.35 -37.12 -22.35
CA LEU A 54 2.49 -36.60 -23.41
C LEU A 54 2.04 -37.70 -24.38
N LYS A 55 2.96 -38.58 -24.83
CA LYS A 55 2.63 -39.74 -25.65
C LYS A 55 1.59 -40.65 -24.99
N SER A 56 1.76 -40.93 -23.71
CA SER A 56 0.82 -41.73 -22.93
C SER A 56 -0.55 -41.05 -22.79
N LEU A 57 -0.57 -39.74 -22.56
CA LEU A 57 -1.82 -38.97 -22.43
C LEU A 57 -2.61 -38.85 -23.73
N LEU A 58 -1.93 -38.90 -24.88
CA LEU A 58 -2.53 -38.75 -26.20
C LEU A 58 -2.80 -40.08 -26.90
N ALA A 59 -2.42 -41.22 -26.32
CA ALA A 59 -2.47 -42.53 -26.97
C ALA A 59 -3.84 -42.84 -27.59
N ASP A 60 -4.90 -42.58 -26.86
CA ASP A 60 -6.31 -42.84 -27.22
C ASP A 60 -7.12 -41.57 -27.50
N LYS A 61 -6.47 -40.42 -27.72
CA LYS A 61 -7.10 -39.14 -27.92
C LYS A 61 -6.82 -38.61 -29.34
N ASP A 62 -7.85 -38.05 -29.98
CA ASP A 62 -7.73 -37.44 -31.28
C ASP A 62 -8.57 -36.15 -31.36
N ASN A 63 -8.62 -35.47 -32.52
CA ASN A 63 -9.39 -34.24 -32.72
C ASN A 63 -9.11 -33.16 -31.66
N LEU A 64 -7.83 -32.78 -31.55
CA LEU A 64 -7.30 -31.94 -30.51
C LEU A 64 -7.35 -30.45 -30.85
N PHE A 65 -7.94 -29.62 -30.03
CA PHE A 65 -7.76 -28.16 -30.05
C PHE A 65 -6.69 -27.75 -29.03
N VAL A 66 -5.66 -27.03 -29.47
CA VAL A 66 -4.53 -26.64 -28.62
C VAL A 66 -4.64 -25.18 -28.25
N ILE A 67 -4.71 -24.88 -26.92
CA ILE A 67 -4.72 -23.51 -26.44
C ILE A 67 -3.58 -23.24 -25.44
N ALA A 68 -2.82 -22.18 -25.66
CA ALA A 68 -1.73 -21.74 -24.79
C ALA A 68 -2.01 -20.40 -24.12
N CYS A 69 -1.62 -20.26 -22.84
CA CYS A 69 -1.65 -19.00 -22.11
C CYS A 69 -0.40 -18.19 -22.41
N ASN A 70 -0.57 -16.90 -22.77
CA ASN A 70 0.53 -16.09 -23.31
C ASN A 70 0.84 -14.84 -22.46
N LYS A 71 0.04 -14.48 -21.44
CA LYS A 71 0.15 -13.14 -20.83
C LYS A 71 1.21 -13.01 -19.74
N CYS A 72 1.37 -13.98 -18.83
CA CYS A 72 2.39 -13.87 -17.78
C CYS A 72 3.80 -13.72 -18.34
N PHE A 73 4.10 -14.34 -19.49
CA PHE A 73 5.40 -14.22 -20.14
C PHE A 73 5.63 -12.84 -20.75
N LYS A 74 4.59 -12.23 -21.31
CA LYS A 74 4.67 -10.90 -21.94
C LYS A 74 4.86 -9.78 -20.93
N GLU A 75 4.28 -9.89 -19.74
CA GLU A 75 4.36 -8.86 -18.70
C GLU A 75 5.74 -8.78 -18.05
N PHE A 76 6.45 -9.90 -17.99
CA PHE A 76 7.72 -10.00 -17.28
C PHE A 76 8.96 -10.03 -18.18
N GLU A 77 8.84 -9.62 -19.45
CA GLU A 77 9.95 -9.54 -20.41
C GLU A 77 10.78 -10.82 -20.51
N THR A 78 10.15 -11.99 -20.32
CA THR A 78 10.84 -13.26 -20.46
C THR A 78 10.98 -13.64 -21.93
N THR A 79 12.08 -14.29 -22.29
CA THR A 79 12.33 -14.81 -23.63
C THR A 79 11.62 -16.13 -23.90
N GLN A 80 10.94 -16.73 -22.92
CA GLN A 80 10.21 -17.97 -23.07
C GLN A 80 8.81 -17.72 -23.61
N GLU A 81 8.57 -18.14 -24.84
CA GLU A 81 7.22 -18.32 -25.36
C GLU A 81 6.62 -19.67 -24.91
N PRO A 82 5.27 -19.79 -24.84
CA PRO A 82 4.64 -21.09 -24.59
C PRO A 82 5.05 -22.08 -25.69
N ASP A 83 5.46 -23.28 -25.30
CA ASP A 83 5.92 -24.37 -26.20
C ASP A 83 4.75 -24.99 -27.00
N CYS A 84 3.93 -24.14 -27.64
CA CYS A 84 2.78 -24.56 -28.43
C CYS A 84 3.23 -25.32 -29.68
N ASP A 85 4.25 -24.80 -30.34
CA ASP A 85 4.76 -25.38 -31.58
C ASP A 85 5.43 -26.73 -31.34
N ALA A 86 6.16 -26.88 -30.23
CA ALA A 86 6.75 -28.15 -29.79
C ALA A 86 5.69 -29.22 -29.54
N PHE A 87 4.56 -28.83 -28.90
CA PHE A 87 3.45 -29.74 -28.67
C PHE A 87 2.77 -30.15 -29.99
N VAL A 88 2.53 -29.19 -30.88
CA VAL A 88 1.90 -29.45 -32.20
C VAL A 88 2.77 -30.38 -33.05
N ALA A 89 4.10 -30.18 -33.06
CA ALA A 89 5.03 -31.06 -33.72
C ALA A 89 4.95 -32.50 -33.20
N LEU A 90 4.99 -32.67 -31.86
CA LEU A 90 4.86 -33.98 -31.23
C LEU A 90 3.51 -34.66 -31.57
N ALA A 91 2.40 -33.91 -31.50
CA ALA A 91 1.08 -34.43 -31.85
C ALA A 91 1.02 -34.89 -33.33
N GLY A 92 1.67 -34.15 -34.22
CA GLY A 92 1.81 -34.51 -35.63
C GLY A 92 2.61 -35.81 -35.83
N GLU A 93 3.74 -35.97 -35.13
CA GLU A 93 4.53 -37.23 -35.15
C GLU A 93 3.73 -38.42 -34.67
N LEU A 94 2.78 -38.20 -33.73
CA LEU A 94 1.87 -39.22 -33.22
C LEU A 94 0.64 -39.46 -34.12
N GLY A 95 0.55 -38.78 -35.25
CA GLY A 95 -0.56 -38.89 -36.22
C GLY A 95 -1.88 -38.34 -35.69
N LYS A 96 -1.86 -37.44 -34.72
CA LYS A 96 -3.06 -36.85 -34.12
C LYS A 96 -3.61 -35.69 -34.95
N ASN A 97 -4.93 -35.63 -35.10
CA ASN A 97 -5.60 -34.53 -35.78
C ASN A 97 -5.68 -33.30 -34.88
N ILE A 98 -5.07 -32.17 -35.34
CA ILE A 98 -5.18 -30.87 -34.66
C ILE A 98 -6.28 -30.07 -35.35
N THR A 99 -7.42 -29.88 -34.65
CA THR A 99 -8.57 -29.14 -35.16
C THR A 99 -8.32 -27.64 -35.19
N GLY A 100 -7.40 -27.14 -34.37
CA GLY A 100 -6.98 -25.75 -34.36
C GLY A 100 -6.02 -25.43 -33.23
N THR A 101 -5.39 -24.26 -33.34
CA THR A 101 -4.47 -23.74 -32.30
C THR A 101 -4.83 -22.31 -31.94
N ALA A 102 -4.71 -21.93 -30.68
CA ALA A 102 -4.93 -20.57 -30.20
C ALA A 102 -3.95 -20.19 -29.09
N LYS A 103 -3.61 -18.89 -29.02
CA LYS A 103 -2.93 -18.28 -27.89
C LYS A 103 -3.87 -17.26 -27.26
N ALA A 104 -4.11 -17.33 -25.95
CA ALA A 104 -4.98 -16.42 -25.23
C ALA A 104 -4.30 -15.85 -23.99
N ASP A 105 -4.55 -14.58 -23.72
CA ASP A 105 -4.03 -13.90 -22.55
C ASP A 105 -4.90 -14.19 -21.30
N PHE A 106 -4.27 -14.51 -20.18
CA PHE A 106 -4.93 -14.75 -18.88
C PHE A 106 -6.02 -15.83 -18.93
N LEU A 107 -5.70 -17.04 -19.39
CA LEU A 107 -6.61 -18.19 -19.32
C LEU A 107 -7.18 -18.45 -17.94
N CYS A 108 -6.51 -17.98 -16.89
CA CYS A 108 -6.99 -18.03 -15.50
C CYS A 108 -8.15 -17.06 -15.20
N ASN A 109 -8.47 -16.10 -16.09
CA ASN A 109 -9.60 -15.20 -15.93
C ASN A 109 -10.87 -15.86 -16.45
N LYS A 110 -11.72 -16.35 -15.52
CA LYS A 110 -12.92 -17.12 -15.86
C LYS A 110 -13.89 -16.35 -16.75
N THR A 111 -14.12 -15.07 -16.51
CA THR A 111 -15.03 -14.24 -17.31
C THR A 111 -14.54 -14.10 -18.74
N LYS A 112 -13.25 -13.80 -18.95
CA LYS A 112 -12.64 -13.72 -20.28
C LYS A 112 -12.66 -15.09 -20.98
N ALA A 113 -12.35 -16.15 -20.25
CA ALA A 113 -12.37 -17.51 -20.78
C ALA A 113 -13.78 -17.91 -21.23
N GLN A 114 -14.81 -17.65 -20.42
CA GLN A 114 -16.22 -17.92 -20.77
C GLN A 114 -16.67 -17.17 -22.02
N GLN A 115 -16.21 -15.95 -22.22
CA GLN A 115 -16.56 -15.13 -23.39
C GLN A 115 -15.83 -15.55 -24.67
N ALA A 116 -14.58 -15.98 -24.54
CA ALA A 116 -13.70 -16.19 -25.70
C ALA A 116 -13.59 -17.68 -26.14
N LEU A 117 -13.48 -18.61 -25.18
CA LEU A 117 -13.16 -20.01 -25.51
C LEU A 117 -14.20 -20.71 -26.40
N PRO A 118 -15.54 -20.59 -26.14
CA PRO A 118 -16.52 -21.28 -26.95
C PRO A 118 -16.45 -20.92 -28.44
N ALA A 119 -16.08 -19.67 -28.75
CA ALA A 119 -15.96 -19.20 -30.13
C ALA A 119 -14.62 -19.56 -30.79
N MET A 120 -13.61 -19.97 -30.00
CA MET A 120 -12.29 -20.36 -30.50
C MET A 120 -12.18 -21.85 -30.82
N ILE A 121 -13.04 -22.68 -30.23
CA ILE A 121 -12.97 -24.14 -30.36
C ILE A 121 -13.69 -24.53 -31.66
N PRO A 122 -12.99 -25.12 -32.65
CA PRO A 122 -13.63 -25.56 -33.89
C PRO A 122 -14.64 -26.70 -33.66
N GLU A 123 -15.62 -26.76 -34.56
CA GLU A 123 -16.56 -27.91 -34.60
C GLU A 123 -15.80 -29.21 -34.90
N GLY A 124 -16.22 -30.30 -34.28
CA GLY A 124 -15.54 -31.61 -34.40
C GLY A 124 -14.35 -31.79 -33.44
N THR A 125 -14.08 -30.81 -32.55
CA THR A 125 -13.08 -30.98 -31.48
C THR A 125 -13.61 -31.89 -30.39
N GLU A 126 -12.83 -32.88 -29.99
CA GLU A 126 -13.15 -33.80 -28.89
C GLU A 126 -12.39 -33.48 -27.61
N HIS A 127 -11.19 -32.92 -27.73
CA HIS A 127 -10.33 -32.68 -26.57
C HIS A 127 -9.69 -31.28 -26.69
N VAL A 128 -9.63 -30.58 -25.54
CA VAL A 128 -8.94 -29.27 -25.43
C VAL A 128 -7.61 -29.44 -24.71
N VAL A 129 -6.53 -29.36 -25.44
CA VAL A 129 -5.18 -29.41 -24.87
C VAL A 129 -4.82 -28.01 -24.36
N THR A 130 -4.53 -27.91 -23.07
CA THR A 130 -4.22 -26.62 -22.44
C THR A 130 -2.78 -26.58 -21.97
N ILE A 131 -2.02 -25.63 -22.54
CA ILE A 131 -0.63 -25.31 -22.18
C ILE A 131 -0.66 -24.03 -21.32
N SER A 132 -0.66 -24.21 -20.00
CA SER A 132 -0.82 -23.11 -19.03
C SER A 132 -0.36 -23.56 -17.65
N CYS A 133 -0.30 -22.59 -16.72
CA CYS A 133 -0.23 -22.95 -15.29
C CYS A 133 -1.52 -23.62 -14.81
N GLY A 134 -1.45 -24.30 -13.67
CA GLY A 134 -2.60 -25.05 -13.14
C GLY A 134 -3.86 -24.21 -12.91
N LEU A 135 -3.75 -22.89 -12.69
CA LEU A 135 -4.92 -22.00 -12.62
C LEU A 135 -5.62 -21.86 -13.97
N GLY A 136 -4.85 -21.64 -15.05
CA GLY A 136 -5.41 -21.55 -16.39
C GLY A 136 -6.07 -22.88 -16.82
N ILE A 137 -5.40 -24.00 -16.58
CA ILE A 137 -5.96 -25.33 -16.89
C ILE A 137 -7.29 -25.59 -16.16
N GLN A 138 -7.34 -25.33 -14.85
CA GLN A 138 -8.56 -25.49 -14.06
C GLN A 138 -9.69 -24.57 -14.55
N THR A 139 -9.34 -23.36 -14.98
CA THR A 139 -10.33 -22.39 -15.48
C THR A 139 -10.88 -22.82 -16.85
N VAL A 140 -10.03 -23.32 -17.76
CA VAL A 140 -10.46 -23.87 -19.04
C VAL A 140 -11.39 -25.07 -18.78
N ALA A 141 -11.02 -25.99 -17.89
CA ALA A 141 -11.84 -27.14 -17.53
C ALA A 141 -13.19 -26.78 -16.89
N ASP A 142 -13.30 -25.61 -16.25
CA ASP A 142 -14.57 -25.10 -15.70
C ASP A 142 -15.48 -24.44 -16.74
N VAL A 143 -14.90 -24.02 -17.88
CA VAL A 143 -15.59 -23.24 -18.91
C VAL A 143 -16.03 -24.10 -20.09
N VAL A 144 -15.26 -25.16 -20.42
CA VAL A 144 -15.55 -26.04 -21.54
C VAL A 144 -16.10 -27.38 -21.03
N GLU A 145 -17.07 -27.93 -21.74
CA GLU A 145 -17.66 -29.25 -21.43
C GLU A 145 -16.78 -30.39 -21.94
N LEU A 146 -15.90 -30.11 -22.91
CA LEU A 146 -14.99 -31.09 -23.49
C LEU A 146 -13.94 -31.58 -22.49
N ASN A 147 -13.34 -32.73 -22.76
CA ASN A 147 -12.22 -33.19 -21.97
C ASN A 147 -11.01 -32.31 -22.12
N VAL A 148 -10.53 -31.75 -20.99
CA VAL A 148 -9.36 -30.86 -20.96
C VAL A 148 -8.11 -31.65 -20.59
N ILE A 149 -7.12 -31.63 -21.49
CA ILE A 149 -5.81 -32.28 -21.30
C ILE A 149 -4.82 -31.22 -20.80
N ALA A 150 -4.30 -31.42 -19.60
CA ALA A 150 -3.24 -30.60 -19.02
C ALA A 150 -1.89 -31.01 -19.63
N ALA A 151 -1.39 -30.27 -20.61
CA ALA A 151 -0.13 -30.59 -21.28
C ALA A 151 1.11 -30.03 -20.57
N SER A 152 0.95 -29.27 -19.49
CA SER A 152 2.05 -28.64 -18.77
C SER A 152 1.98 -28.84 -17.25
N ASN A 153 3.13 -28.74 -16.60
CA ASN A 153 3.29 -28.73 -15.13
C ASN A 153 3.68 -27.34 -14.65
N SER A 154 3.05 -26.84 -13.57
CA SER A 154 3.45 -25.59 -12.92
C SER A 154 4.68 -25.82 -12.05
N LEU A 155 5.72 -25.03 -12.27
CA LEU A 155 7.03 -25.14 -11.60
C LEU A 155 7.24 -24.04 -10.56
N ASN A 156 6.64 -22.88 -10.75
CA ASN A 156 6.82 -21.73 -9.88
C ASN A 156 5.57 -20.83 -9.88
N TYR A 157 5.31 -20.23 -8.72
CA TYR A 157 4.21 -19.29 -8.47
C TYR A 157 4.67 -18.05 -7.71
N THR A 158 5.94 -17.69 -7.77
CA THR A 158 6.51 -16.54 -7.06
C THR A 158 6.14 -15.19 -7.67
N GLY A 159 5.51 -15.18 -8.83
CA GLY A 159 5.08 -13.96 -9.50
C GLY A 159 3.60 -13.68 -9.38
N HIS A 160 3.13 -12.86 -10.29
CA HIS A 160 1.75 -12.40 -10.40
C HIS A 160 0.76 -13.56 -10.54
N HIS A 161 -0.11 -13.74 -9.55
CA HIS A 161 -1.20 -14.70 -9.59
C HIS A 161 -2.34 -14.18 -10.46
N GLY A 162 -2.14 -14.03 -11.74
CA GLY A 162 -3.10 -13.53 -12.74
C GLY A 162 -4.17 -12.60 -12.17
N MET A 163 -4.56 -11.54 -12.84
CA MET A 163 -5.58 -10.59 -12.38
C MET A 163 -6.99 -11.20 -12.29
N ALA A 164 -7.11 -12.50 -12.00
CA ALA A 164 -8.39 -13.17 -11.97
C ALA A 164 -8.87 -13.35 -10.53
N LEU A 165 -10.03 -12.79 -10.24
CA LEU A 165 -10.87 -13.17 -9.10
C LEU A 165 -11.33 -14.63 -9.32
N THR A 166 -10.48 -15.60 -8.99
CA THR A 166 -10.82 -17.00 -9.06
C THR A 166 -10.69 -17.64 -7.68
N LYS A 167 -11.65 -18.52 -7.35
CA LYS A 167 -11.57 -19.37 -6.17
C LYS A 167 -10.58 -20.54 -6.36
N LYS A 168 -10.00 -20.66 -7.55
CA LYS A 168 -9.03 -21.70 -7.89
C LYS A 168 -7.65 -21.33 -7.35
N ALA A 169 -6.87 -22.34 -6.99
CA ALA A 169 -5.48 -22.21 -6.55
C ALA A 169 -4.61 -23.27 -7.20
N CYS A 170 -3.30 -23.10 -7.16
CA CYS A 170 -2.33 -24.11 -7.61
C CYS A 170 -1.13 -24.08 -6.66
N ASP A 171 -0.65 -25.26 -6.28
CA ASP A 171 0.46 -25.45 -5.33
C ASP A 171 1.83 -25.53 -6.05
N ALA A 172 1.88 -25.32 -7.36
CA ALA A 172 3.08 -25.44 -8.19
C ALA A 172 3.89 -26.74 -7.89
N CYS A 173 3.17 -27.84 -7.71
CA CYS A 173 3.73 -29.12 -7.26
C CYS A 173 4.59 -29.84 -8.34
N ALA A 174 4.75 -29.25 -9.52
CA ALA A 174 5.48 -29.78 -10.67
C ALA A 174 5.02 -31.17 -11.14
N GLN A 175 3.84 -31.62 -10.66
CA GLN A 175 3.22 -32.90 -10.97
C GLN A 175 1.70 -32.70 -11.06
N CYS A 176 1.22 -32.30 -12.23
CA CYS A 176 -0.18 -31.90 -12.40
C CYS A 176 -1.12 -33.12 -12.46
N TYR A 177 -2.03 -33.19 -11.51
CA TYR A 177 -3.03 -34.28 -11.40
C TYR A 177 -4.33 -34.03 -12.19
N LEU A 178 -4.46 -32.87 -12.86
CA LEU A 178 -5.72 -32.47 -13.50
C LEU A 178 -6.21 -33.42 -14.58
N ASN A 179 -5.34 -34.17 -15.24
CA ASN A 179 -5.70 -35.16 -16.24
C ASN A 179 -6.52 -36.31 -15.68
N ILE A 180 -6.18 -36.78 -14.48
CA ILE A 180 -6.86 -37.91 -13.85
C ILE A 180 -8.06 -37.50 -12.98
N THR A 181 -8.25 -36.17 -12.79
CA THR A 181 -9.28 -35.63 -11.90
C THR A 181 -10.28 -34.72 -12.64
N GLY A 182 -10.31 -34.78 -13.97
CA GLY A 182 -11.24 -33.99 -14.77
C GLY A 182 -11.10 -32.48 -14.60
N GLY A 183 -9.86 -31.96 -14.37
CA GLY A 183 -9.60 -30.54 -14.23
C GLY A 183 -9.82 -29.96 -12.83
N ILE A 184 -10.08 -30.75 -11.81
CA ILE A 184 -10.21 -30.34 -10.40
C ILE A 184 -8.95 -30.74 -9.63
N CYS A 185 -8.24 -29.77 -9.04
CA CYS A 185 -6.98 -30.06 -8.35
C CYS A 185 -7.19 -30.69 -6.97
N PRO A 186 -6.77 -31.95 -6.75
CA PRO A 186 -6.97 -32.60 -5.46
C PRO A 186 -6.04 -32.06 -4.36
N ILE A 187 -4.90 -31.44 -4.74
CA ILE A 187 -3.94 -30.87 -3.78
C ILE A 187 -4.54 -29.65 -3.06
N VAL A 188 -5.15 -28.72 -3.80
CA VAL A 188 -5.64 -27.45 -3.24
C VAL A 188 -7.14 -27.47 -2.94
N ASP A 189 -7.92 -28.26 -3.67
CA ASP A 189 -9.37 -28.33 -3.45
C ASP A 189 -9.74 -29.31 -2.32
N CYS A 190 -8.96 -30.35 -2.07
CA CYS A 190 -9.14 -31.21 -0.91
C CYS A 190 -8.47 -30.64 0.33
N SER A 191 -9.20 -30.44 1.43
CA SER A 191 -8.64 -29.89 2.68
C SER A 191 -7.53 -30.75 3.31
N LYS A 192 -7.43 -32.02 2.91
CA LYS A 192 -6.38 -32.96 3.32
C LYS A 192 -5.34 -33.20 2.21
N SER A 193 -5.45 -32.54 1.06
CA SER A 193 -4.56 -32.72 -0.11
C SER A 193 -4.40 -34.19 -0.54
N LEU A 194 -5.45 -34.99 -0.45
CA LEU A 194 -5.41 -36.37 -0.83
C LEU A 194 -5.43 -36.51 -2.35
N ILE A 195 -4.53 -37.33 -2.90
CA ILE A 195 -4.34 -37.50 -4.35
C ILE A 195 -4.86 -38.85 -4.90
N ASN A 196 -5.26 -39.79 -4.02
CA ASN A 196 -5.67 -41.13 -4.41
C ASN A 196 -7.14 -41.45 -4.07
N GLY A 197 -7.97 -40.44 -3.85
CA GLY A 197 -9.39 -40.69 -3.58
C GLY A 197 -9.88 -40.03 -2.28
N GLN A 198 -11.13 -40.30 -2.00
CA GLN A 198 -11.88 -39.74 -0.90
C GLN A 198 -11.43 -40.27 0.46
N CYS A 199 -11.40 -39.42 1.50
CA CYS A 199 -11.06 -39.86 2.86
C CYS A 199 -12.17 -40.63 3.60
N GLY A 200 -13.38 -40.74 3.03
CA GLY A 200 -14.53 -41.38 3.65
C GLY A 200 -15.26 -40.52 4.70
N GLY A 201 -14.79 -39.35 5.03
CA GLY A 201 -15.42 -38.49 6.04
C GLY A 201 -16.42 -37.47 5.49
N ALA A 202 -16.58 -37.40 4.18
CA ALA A 202 -17.56 -36.48 3.59
C ALA A 202 -19.00 -36.89 3.92
N LYS A 203 -19.85 -35.87 4.22
CA LYS A 203 -21.29 -36.08 4.49
C LYS A 203 -22.09 -35.11 3.63
N ASN A 204 -23.07 -35.65 2.89
CA ASN A 204 -23.95 -34.86 2.02
C ASN A 204 -23.19 -33.90 1.08
N GLY A 205 -22.12 -34.38 0.45
CA GLY A 205 -21.29 -33.58 -0.44
C GLY A 205 -20.32 -32.61 0.25
N LYS A 206 -20.32 -32.50 1.58
CA LYS A 206 -19.51 -31.58 2.34
C LYS A 206 -18.28 -32.24 2.97
N CYS A 207 -17.21 -31.47 3.06
CA CYS A 207 -15.92 -31.88 3.60
C CYS A 207 -15.98 -32.01 5.14
N GLU A 208 -15.46 -33.10 5.71
CA GLU A 208 -15.42 -33.29 7.16
C GLU A 208 -14.54 -32.33 7.90
N VAL A 209 -13.53 -31.74 7.22
CA VAL A 209 -12.61 -30.75 7.80
C VAL A 209 -13.23 -29.34 7.82
N CYS A 210 -14.10 -29.05 6.83
CA CYS A 210 -14.74 -27.75 6.69
C CYS A 210 -16.16 -27.98 6.13
N ALA A 211 -17.16 -27.90 7.01
CA ALA A 211 -18.57 -28.22 6.67
C ALA A 211 -19.15 -27.30 5.57
N ASP A 212 -18.61 -26.09 5.39
CA ASP A 212 -19.06 -25.15 4.35
C ASP A 212 -18.44 -25.43 2.98
N LYS A 213 -17.38 -26.24 2.94
CA LYS A 213 -16.66 -26.61 1.72
C LYS A 213 -17.19 -27.92 1.14
N ASP A 214 -17.45 -27.91 -0.17
CA ASP A 214 -17.79 -29.19 -0.85
C ASP A 214 -16.59 -30.14 -0.87
N CYS A 215 -16.87 -31.42 -0.84
CA CYS A 215 -15.82 -32.43 -0.96
C CYS A 215 -15.23 -32.44 -2.38
N ALA A 216 -13.93 -32.18 -2.49
CA ALA A 216 -13.24 -32.11 -3.78
C ALA A 216 -13.34 -33.47 -4.53
N TRP A 217 -13.22 -34.59 -3.82
CA TRP A 217 -13.27 -35.92 -4.42
C TRP A 217 -14.67 -36.31 -4.90
N GLU A 218 -15.73 -35.87 -4.23
CA GLU A 218 -17.08 -36.05 -4.75
C GLU A 218 -17.29 -35.23 -6.04
N LYS A 219 -16.82 -34.01 -6.08
CA LYS A 219 -16.82 -33.19 -7.32
C LYS A 219 -16.03 -33.87 -8.45
N ILE A 220 -14.85 -34.40 -8.14
CA ILE A 220 -14.03 -35.14 -9.12
C ILE A 220 -14.80 -36.34 -9.68
N GLN A 221 -15.40 -37.16 -8.81
CA GLN A 221 -16.18 -38.30 -9.25
C GLN A 221 -17.39 -37.89 -10.10
N GLN A 222 -18.15 -36.90 -9.68
CA GLN A 222 -19.28 -36.34 -10.43
C GLN A 222 -18.84 -35.80 -11.81
N ARG A 223 -17.73 -35.08 -11.87
CA ARG A 223 -17.18 -34.57 -13.12
C ARG A 223 -16.76 -35.69 -14.07
N LEU A 224 -16.04 -36.68 -13.56
CA LEU A 224 -15.58 -37.83 -14.36
C LEU A 224 -16.74 -38.73 -14.80
N ALA A 225 -17.76 -38.90 -13.95
CA ALA A 225 -18.97 -39.58 -14.33
C ALA A 225 -19.71 -38.88 -15.49
N ALA A 226 -19.87 -37.57 -15.41
CA ALA A 226 -20.47 -36.78 -16.48
C ALA A 226 -19.67 -36.82 -17.79
N GLN A 227 -18.35 -37.02 -17.73
CA GLN A 227 -17.48 -37.20 -18.88
C GLN A 227 -17.34 -38.65 -19.36
N GLY A 228 -18.02 -39.61 -18.73
CA GLY A 228 -17.89 -41.05 -19.02
C GLY A 228 -16.54 -41.67 -18.64
N ARG A 229 -15.74 -41.00 -17.80
CA ARG A 229 -14.33 -41.30 -17.47
C ARG A 229 -14.12 -41.92 -16.09
N LEU A 230 -15.19 -42.33 -15.41
CA LEU A 230 -15.07 -42.82 -14.02
C LEU A 230 -14.24 -44.09 -13.92
N GLU A 231 -14.32 -44.99 -14.94
CA GLU A 231 -13.54 -46.23 -14.98
C GLU A 231 -12.03 -45.93 -15.19
N GLU A 232 -11.68 -44.85 -15.89
CA GLU A 232 -10.29 -44.44 -16.02
C GLU A 232 -9.69 -44.11 -14.63
N LEU A 233 -10.46 -43.44 -13.75
CA LEU A 233 -10.02 -43.15 -12.39
C LEU A 233 -9.79 -44.43 -11.56
N LYS A 234 -10.66 -45.41 -11.69
CA LYS A 234 -10.53 -46.68 -10.97
C LYS A 234 -9.33 -47.50 -11.45
N ALA A 235 -8.99 -47.39 -12.73
CA ALA A 235 -7.86 -48.08 -13.32
C ALA A 235 -6.51 -47.42 -13.03
N GLN A 236 -6.49 -46.18 -12.50
CA GLN A 236 -5.25 -45.48 -12.19
C GLN A 236 -4.42 -46.18 -11.11
N PRO A 237 -3.12 -46.35 -11.29
CA PRO A 237 -2.24 -46.81 -10.22
C PRO A 237 -2.21 -45.80 -9.07
N VAL A 238 -1.83 -46.26 -7.89
CA VAL A 238 -1.64 -45.39 -6.72
C VAL A 238 -0.63 -44.30 -7.06
N GLN A 239 -1.08 -43.06 -6.95
CA GLN A 239 -0.23 -41.90 -7.19
C GLN A 239 0.64 -41.61 -5.96
N ILE A 240 1.92 -41.33 -6.19
CA ILE A 240 2.86 -40.91 -5.14
C ILE A 240 3.33 -39.50 -5.48
N ARG A 241 3.22 -38.56 -4.51
CA ARG A 241 3.74 -37.22 -4.65
C ARG A 241 5.26 -37.25 -4.63
N ASP A 242 5.88 -36.86 -5.72
CA ASP A 242 7.33 -36.78 -5.87
C ASP A 242 7.82 -35.37 -5.49
N TYR A 243 8.25 -35.23 -4.26
CA TYR A 243 8.76 -33.95 -3.75
C TYR A 243 10.10 -33.54 -4.38
N SER A 244 10.83 -34.43 -5.08
CA SER A 244 12.06 -34.05 -5.78
C SER A 244 11.80 -33.16 -6.99
N LYS A 245 10.57 -33.17 -7.53
CA LYS A 245 10.14 -32.32 -8.63
C LYS A 245 9.86 -30.87 -8.22
N ILE A 246 9.68 -30.61 -6.92
CA ILE A 246 9.49 -29.27 -6.39
C ILE A 246 10.83 -28.56 -6.41
N ASN A 247 10.88 -27.37 -7.04
CA ASN A 247 12.11 -26.59 -7.10
C ASN A 247 12.40 -25.89 -5.76
N PHE A 248 12.98 -26.63 -4.82
CA PHE A 248 13.38 -26.08 -3.52
C PHE A 248 14.46 -25.00 -3.62
N LYS A 249 15.25 -24.94 -4.71
CA LYS A 249 16.22 -23.87 -4.93
C LYS A 249 15.47 -22.54 -5.07
N VAL A 250 14.41 -22.48 -5.88
CA VAL A 250 13.57 -21.28 -6.02
C VAL A 250 12.90 -20.92 -4.69
N ILE A 251 12.40 -21.90 -3.95
CA ILE A 251 11.80 -21.65 -2.62
C ILE A 251 12.86 -21.10 -1.66
N ASN A 252 14.07 -21.66 -1.64
CA ASN A 252 15.16 -21.20 -0.79
C ASN A 252 15.66 -19.82 -1.19
N GLU A 253 15.72 -19.51 -2.48
CA GLU A 253 16.08 -18.18 -2.98
C GLU A 253 14.99 -17.15 -2.65
N TYR A 254 13.72 -17.52 -2.77
CA TYR A 254 12.59 -16.69 -2.34
C TYR A 254 12.62 -16.45 -0.82
N VAL A 255 12.86 -17.49 -0.02
CA VAL A 255 13.04 -17.35 1.44
C VAL A 255 14.27 -16.51 1.77
N LYS A 256 15.36 -16.65 0.99
CA LYS A 256 16.57 -15.82 1.14
C LYS A 256 16.28 -14.36 0.76
N ALA A 257 15.61 -14.12 -0.36
CA ALA A 257 15.19 -12.77 -0.77
C ALA A 257 14.26 -12.13 0.26
N ILE A 258 13.27 -12.88 0.80
CA ILE A 258 12.43 -12.42 1.92
C ILE A 258 13.27 -12.13 3.16
N ARG A 259 14.28 -12.96 3.46
CA ARG A 259 15.20 -12.71 4.59
C ARG A 259 16.06 -11.47 4.35
N GLU A 260 16.60 -11.29 3.16
CA GLU A 260 17.37 -10.11 2.76
C GLU A 260 16.51 -8.86 2.76
N GLU A 261 15.28 -8.93 2.27
CA GLU A 261 14.28 -7.87 2.38
C GLU A 261 13.87 -7.59 3.85
N ARG A 262 13.81 -8.62 4.70
CA ARG A 262 13.65 -8.48 6.15
C ARG A 262 14.84 -7.77 6.82
N PHE A 263 16.05 -7.97 6.33
CA PHE A 263 17.26 -7.31 6.86
C PHE A 263 17.45 -5.90 6.28
N ALA A 264 17.04 -5.68 5.03
CA ALA A 264 17.11 -4.38 4.35
C ALA A 264 15.88 -3.49 4.57
N GLY A 265 14.88 -3.95 5.30
CA GLY A 265 13.61 -3.25 5.52
C GLY A 265 12.87 -3.80 6.75
N TYR A 266 11.55 -3.87 6.66
CA TYR A 266 10.67 -4.44 7.67
C TYR A 266 9.75 -5.50 7.05
N TYR A 267 9.25 -6.42 7.88
CA TYR A 267 8.31 -7.47 7.46
C TYR A 267 6.89 -6.90 7.26
N GLY A 268 6.12 -7.54 6.38
CA GLY A 268 4.73 -7.14 6.10
C GLY A 268 4.64 -5.88 5.24
N GLY A 269 3.60 -5.09 5.43
CA GLY A 269 3.26 -3.96 4.55
C GLY A 269 2.48 -4.39 3.31
N VAL A 270 2.07 -3.41 2.51
CA VAL A 270 1.29 -3.59 1.29
C VAL A 270 1.82 -2.66 0.19
N HIS A 271 1.47 -2.93 -1.06
CA HIS A 271 1.77 -2.09 -2.22
C HIS A 271 0.44 -1.64 -2.84
N PRO A 272 -0.21 -0.59 -2.32
CA PRO A 272 -1.40 -0.02 -2.95
C PRO A 272 -1.02 0.67 -4.27
N CYS A 273 -2.00 0.86 -5.16
CA CYS A 273 -1.82 1.75 -6.32
C CYS A 273 -1.49 3.15 -5.80
N GLU A 274 -0.41 3.75 -6.31
CA GLU A 274 0.11 5.00 -5.77
C GLU A 274 -0.71 6.21 -6.18
N ASN A 275 -1.18 6.24 -7.44
CA ASN A 275 -2.00 7.30 -8.05
C ASN A 275 -1.44 8.72 -7.81
N LYS A 276 -0.11 8.84 -7.68
CA LYS A 276 0.59 10.12 -7.45
C LYS A 276 0.70 10.95 -8.72
N GLU A 277 0.62 10.30 -9.88
CA GLU A 277 0.64 10.91 -11.22
C GLU A 277 -0.44 11.98 -11.41
N LEU A 278 -1.51 11.94 -10.60
CA LEU A 278 -2.59 12.94 -10.63
C LEU A 278 -2.10 14.35 -10.22
N SER A 279 -1.10 14.45 -9.33
CA SER A 279 -0.65 15.72 -8.75
C SER A 279 0.87 15.90 -8.63
N GLU A 280 1.70 14.85 -8.81
CA GLU A 280 3.15 14.93 -8.58
C GLU A 280 3.88 15.92 -9.51
N HIS A 281 3.38 16.13 -10.73
CA HIS A 281 3.96 17.04 -11.71
C HIS A 281 3.27 18.41 -11.77
N LYS A 282 2.35 18.71 -10.83
CA LYS A 282 1.57 19.97 -10.86
C LYS A 282 2.27 21.18 -10.26
N GLY A 283 3.45 20.97 -9.67
CA GLY A 283 4.15 22.05 -8.97
C GLY A 283 3.43 22.48 -7.68
N LEU A 284 3.98 23.50 -7.04
CA LEU A 284 3.49 24.03 -5.76
C LEU A 284 2.95 25.45 -5.97
N VAL A 285 1.69 25.68 -5.61
CA VAL A 285 1.00 26.95 -5.79
C VAL A 285 0.63 27.54 -4.43
N ARG A 286 0.89 28.85 -4.22
CA ARG A 286 0.40 29.56 -3.03
C ARG A 286 -1.10 29.82 -3.16
N PHE A 287 -1.87 29.27 -2.24
CA PHE A 287 -3.33 29.46 -2.18
C PHE A 287 -3.63 30.89 -1.66
N PRO A 288 -4.63 31.58 -2.21
CA PRO A 288 -5.08 32.88 -1.68
C PRO A 288 -5.48 32.80 -0.20
N GLU A 289 -5.29 33.86 0.54
CA GLU A 289 -5.76 33.94 1.91
C GLU A 289 -7.31 33.88 1.96
N PRO A 290 -7.89 33.15 2.93
CA PRO A 290 -9.34 33.06 3.05
C PRO A 290 -9.95 34.36 3.58
N GLU A 291 -11.19 34.66 3.22
CA GLU A 291 -11.96 35.75 3.82
C GLU A 291 -12.21 35.50 5.32
N ILE A 292 -12.44 34.25 5.68
CA ILE A 292 -12.62 33.81 7.06
C ILE A 292 -11.70 32.64 7.33
N ALA A 293 -10.84 32.77 8.36
CA ALA A 293 -10.05 31.67 8.88
C ALA A 293 -10.72 31.08 10.13
N VAL A 294 -10.91 29.77 10.14
CA VAL A 294 -11.41 29.00 11.29
C VAL A 294 -10.24 28.24 11.89
N ILE A 295 -9.73 28.66 13.03
CA ILE A 295 -8.51 28.12 13.63
C ILE A 295 -8.85 27.28 14.87
N PRO A 296 -8.83 25.93 14.80
CA PRO A 296 -9.14 25.06 15.93
C PRO A 296 -8.06 25.09 17.00
N MET A 297 -8.49 25.02 18.26
CA MET A 297 -7.56 24.98 19.40
C MET A 297 -6.95 23.59 19.63
N ALA A 298 -7.46 22.56 19.00
CA ALA A 298 -7.02 21.17 19.14
C ALA A 298 -6.36 20.62 17.85
N MET A 299 -5.31 21.24 17.37
CA MET A 299 -4.58 20.81 16.17
C MET A 299 -3.36 19.88 16.48
N HIS A 300 -3.31 19.31 17.68
CA HIS A 300 -2.20 18.49 18.15
C HIS A 300 -2.69 17.39 19.12
N LEU A 301 -1.80 16.44 19.41
CA LEU A 301 -2.03 15.44 20.45
C LEU A 301 -1.89 16.08 21.84
N GLY A 302 -2.72 15.66 22.76
CA GLY A 302 -2.74 16.15 24.15
C GLY A 302 -3.86 17.16 24.41
N ALA A 303 -3.70 18.02 25.40
CA ALA A 303 -4.69 19.01 25.79
C ALA A 303 -4.84 20.10 24.73
N PRO A 304 -6.07 20.47 24.31
CA PRO A 304 -6.29 21.63 23.45
C PRO A 304 -5.68 22.90 24.03
N ALA A 305 -5.25 23.83 23.17
CA ALA A 305 -4.78 25.13 23.60
C ALA A 305 -5.89 25.96 24.26
N ASN A 306 -5.55 26.75 25.27
CA ASN A 306 -6.47 27.70 25.89
C ASN A 306 -6.53 28.97 25.04
N VAL A 307 -7.72 29.42 24.69
CA VAL A 307 -7.91 30.70 23.96
C VAL A 307 -7.47 31.87 24.83
N ILE A 308 -6.70 32.80 24.25
CA ILE A 308 -6.16 33.98 24.95
C ILE A 308 -6.59 35.32 24.30
N VAL A 309 -7.54 35.26 23.35
CA VAL A 309 -8.14 36.43 22.66
C VAL A 309 -9.63 36.46 22.90
N ASN A 310 -10.28 37.61 22.61
CA ASN A 310 -11.73 37.79 22.75
C ASN A 310 -12.35 38.15 21.42
N VAL A 311 -13.65 37.96 21.31
CA VAL A 311 -14.44 38.43 20.17
C VAL A 311 -14.35 39.97 20.10
N GLY A 312 -14.01 40.51 18.92
CA GLY A 312 -13.75 41.90 18.66
C GLY A 312 -12.28 42.27 18.67
N ASP A 313 -11.38 41.45 19.18
CA ASP A 313 -9.93 41.73 19.15
C ASP A 313 -9.41 41.75 17.72
N TYR A 314 -8.52 42.70 17.41
CA TYR A 314 -7.74 42.67 16.19
C TYR A 314 -6.48 41.84 16.39
N VAL A 315 -6.22 40.88 15.52
CA VAL A 315 -5.06 39.98 15.57
C VAL A 315 -4.22 40.16 14.31
N LYS A 316 -2.92 39.92 14.44
CA LYS A 316 -1.94 39.99 13.34
C LYS A 316 -1.43 38.62 12.95
N VAL A 317 -0.85 38.53 11.74
CA VAL A 317 -0.21 37.28 11.26
C VAL A 317 0.91 36.86 12.22
N GLY A 318 0.90 35.60 12.66
CA GLY A 318 1.87 35.05 13.60
C GLY A 318 1.57 35.36 15.08
N GLN A 319 0.56 36.16 15.40
CA GLN A 319 0.16 36.41 16.78
C GLN A 319 -0.37 35.17 17.46
N LYS A 320 0.11 34.90 18.69
CA LYS A 320 -0.43 33.81 19.52
C LYS A 320 -1.87 34.12 19.91
N ILE A 321 -2.79 33.20 19.59
CA ILE A 321 -4.23 33.28 19.91
C ILE A 321 -4.68 32.16 20.84
N GLY A 322 -3.82 31.14 21.05
CA GLY A 322 -4.03 30.05 21.97
C GLY A 322 -2.74 29.67 22.67
N GLU A 323 -2.80 29.53 24.02
CA GLU A 323 -1.67 29.15 24.86
C GLU A 323 -1.71 27.64 25.13
N ALA A 324 -0.53 26.99 25.20
CA ALA A 324 -0.43 25.58 25.54
C ALA A 324 -1.02 25.26 26.93
N ALA A 325 -1.93 24.30 27.01
CA ALA A 325 -2.65 23.96 28.26
C ALA A 325 -1.91 22.96 29.17
N GLY A 326 -0.71 22.51 28.79
CA GLY A 326 0.07 21.55 29.59
C GLY A 326 1.32 21.04 28.87
N PHE A 327 1.97 20.04 29.47
CA PHE A 327 3.23 19.50 28.95
C PHE A 327 3.07 18.88 27.55
N ILE A 328 1.98 18.17 27.28
CA ILE A 328 1.65 17.70 25.92
C ILE A 328 0.56 18.62 25.37
N SER A 329 0.97 19.75 24.83
CA SER A 329 0.14 20.77 24.20
C SER A 329 1.05 21.66 23.33
N ALA A 330 0.48 22.53 22.50
CA ALA A 330 1.23 23.45 21.67
C ALA A 330 0.46 24.76 21.48
N PRO A 331 1.13 25.92 21.42
CA PRO A 331 0.51 27.19 21.09
C PRO A 331 -0.15 27.18 19.72
N VAL A 332 -1.16 28.05 19.56
CA VAL A 332 -1.88 28.25 18.30
C VAL A 332 -1.75 29.74 17.92
N HIS A 333 -1.47 30.01 16.64
CA HIS A 333 -1.22 31.34 16.11
C HIS A 333 -2.21 31.70 15.01
N SER A 334 -2.48 32.98 14.87
CA SER A 334 -3.24 33.50 13.75
C SER A 334 -2.46 33.37 12.45
N SER A 335 -3.09 32.82 11.42
CA SER A 335 -2.51 32.68 10.09
C SER A 335 -2.74 33.89 9.19
N ILE A 336 -3.65 34.78 9.57
CA ILE A 336 -4.05 36.00 8.85
C ILE A 336 -4.11 37.18 9.81
N SER A 337 -4.15 38.41 9.28
CA SER A 337 -4.53 39.60 10.05
C SER A 337 -6.03 39.86 9.94
N GLY A 338 -6.62 40.40 10.99
CA GLY A 338 -8.05 40.73 10.99
C GLY A 338 -8.69 40.72 12.35
N THR A 339 -10.02 40.69 12.39
CA THR A 339 -10.82 40.79 13.60
C THR A 339 -11.37 39.41 14.00
N VAL A 340 -11.24 39.05 15.25
CA VAL A 340 -11.91 37.85 15.84
C VAL A 340 -13.42 38.10 15.87
N ILE A 341 -14.17 37.34 15.08
CA ILE A 341 -15.63 37.50 14.97
C ILE A 341 -16.43 36.49 15.77
N ALA A 342 -15.83 35.33 16.12
CA ALA A 342 -16.45 34.32 16.97
C ALA A 342 -15.40 33.44 17.65
N ILE A 343 -15.75 32.87 18.82
CA ILE A 343 -15.02 31.80 19.52
C ILE A 343 -16.07 30.76 19.88
N GLU A 344 -16.12 29.68 19.11
CA GLU A 344 -17.20 28.69 19.17
C GLU A 344 -16.76 27.32 18.63
N ASP A 345 -17.60 26.31 18.84
CA ASP A 345 -17.34 24.99 18.27
C ASP A 345 -17.60 24.99 16.75
N ARG A 346 -16.61 24.51 15.99
CA ARG A 346 -16.63 24.39 14.52
C ARG A 346 -16.27 22.98 14.08
N PRO A 347 -16.68 22.56 12.87
CA PRO A 347 -16.30 21.26 12.31
C PRO A 347 -14.79 21.02 12.31
N HIS A 348 -14.40 19.79 12.67
CA HIS A 348 -13.00 19.38 12.78
C HIS A 348 -12.81 18.03 12.10
N ALA A 349 -11.76 17.86 11.28
CA ALA A 349 -11.58 16.71 10.40
C ALA A 349 -11.55 15.34 11.12
N ASN A 350 -11.23 15.27 12.41
CA ASN A 350 -11.13 13.99 13.14
C ASN A 350 -11.74 13.97 14.56
N ARG A 351 -12.41 15.06 14.97
CA ARG A 351 -13.00 15.17 16.31
C ARG A 351 -14.49 15.55 16.31
N GLY A 352 -15.11 15.66 15.12
CA GLY A 352 -16.48 16.17 14.99
C GLY A 352 -16.50 17.68 15.15
N MET A 353 -16.72 18.19 16.34
CA MET A 353 -16.74 19.62 16.67
C MET A 353 -15.56 19.98 17.60
N CYS A 354 -15.03 21.20 17.47
CA CYS A 354 -13.89 21.66 18.25
C CYS A 354 -13.94 23.19 18.43
N LEU A 355 -13.65 23.65 19.67
CA LEU A 355 -13.51 25.07 19.95
C LEU A 355 -12.48 25.71 18.99
N SER A 356 -12.90 26.74 18.30
CA SER A 356 -12.15 27.43 17.25
C SER A 356 -12.26 28.94 17.40
N VAL A 357 -11.17 29.63 17.06
CA VAL A 357 -11.17 31.08 16.89
C VAL A 357 -11.45 31.40 15.43
N VAL A 358 -12.48 32.16 15.15
CA VAL A 358 -12.92 32.55 13.81
C VAL A 358 -12.48 33.99 13.57
N ILE A 359 -11.66 34.21 12.53
CA ILE A 359 -11.07 35.51 12.21
C ILE A 359 -11.53 35.95 10.84
N LYS A 360 -12.07 37.17 10.74
CA LYS A 360 -12.40 37.82 9.47
C LYS A 360 -11.17 38.57 8.97
N ASN A 361 -10.69 38.17 7.80
CA ASN A 361 -9.49 38.76 7.15
C ASN A 361 -9.71 40.22 6.76
N ASP A 362 -8.72 41.05 7.00
CA ASP A 362 -8.67 42.43 6.51
C ASP A 362 -7.80 42.57 5.25
N PHE A 363 -7.15 41.48 4.84
CA PHE A 363 -6.22 41.40 3.69
C PHE A 363 -5.05 42.42 3.76
N GLN A 364 -4.72 42.93 4.94
CA GLN A 364 -3.58 43.83 5.14
C GLN A 364 -2.27 43.04 5.35
N GLY A 365 -2.35 41.78 5.75
CA GLY A 365 -1.18 40.92 6.02
C GLY A 365 -0.28 41.47 7.14
N ALA A 366 -0.84 42.24 8.08
CA ALA A 366 -0.10 42.88 9.17
C ALA A 366 0.57 41.79 10.03
N ILE A 367 1.90 41.83 10.10
CA ILE A 367 2.72 40.87 10.85
C ILE A 367 2.85 41.35 12.31
N HIS A 368 2.78 40.40 13.25
CA HIS A 368 2.94 40.69 14.67
C HIS A 368 4.39 41.06 15.02
N GLU A 369 4.58 41.96 15.91
CA GLU A 369 5.88 42.55 16.26
C GLU A 369 6.88 41.56 16.86
N SER A 370 6.40 40.47 17.42
CA SER A 370 7.24 39.37 17.94
C SER A 370 7.93 38.55 16.84
N ILE A 371 7.50 38.73 15.59
CA ILE A 371 8.05 37.96 14.48
C ILE A 371 9.33 38.64 14.01
N GLN A 372 10.45 38.10 14.46
CA GLN A 372 11.79 38.57 14.14
C GLN A 372 12.72 37.39 13.87
N PRO A 373 13.65 37.50 12.94
CA PRO A 373 14.67 36.47 12.74
C PRO A 373 15.44 36.19 14.04
N ASN A 374 15.76 34.95 14.30
CA ASN A 374 16.58 34.55 15.43
C ASN A 374 18.08 34.73 15.09
N LYS A 375 18.94 34.48 16.08
CA LYS A 375 20.39 34.32 15.88
C LYS A 375 20.67 33.21 14.86
N SER A 376 21.88 33.19 14.31
CA SER A 376 22.31 32.08 13.45
C SER A 376 22.25 30.76 14.19
N LEU A 377 22.11 29.65 13.44
CA LEU A 377 22.04 28.32 14.05
C LEU A 377 23.26 28.00 14.92
N ASP A 378 24.45 28.51 14.54
CA ASP A 378 25.70 28.28 15.28
C ASP A 378 25.68 28.96 16.66
N GLU A 379 25.05 30.13 16.76
CA GLU A 379 24.95 30.91 18.00
C GLU A 379 23.84 30.44 18.95
N LEU A 380 22.83 29.69 18.43
CA LEU A 380 21.73 29.20 19.25
C LEU A 380 22.16 27.98 20.08
N THR A 381 21.83 27.96 21.34
CA THR A 381 21.97 26.79 22.20
C THR A 381 20.84 25.77 21.92
N PRO A 382 21.01 24.48 22.27
CA PRO A 382 19.95 23.47 22.17
C PRO A 382 18.64 23.89 22.86
N ASP A 383 18.70 24.45 24.08
CA ASP A 383 17.50 24.86 24.82
C ASP A 383 16.80 26.07 24.16
N GLU A 384 17.56 27.03 23.58
CA GLU A 384 16.98 28.15 22.80
C GLU A 384 16.25 27.62 21.56
N ILE A 385 16.80 26.64 20.84
CA ILE A 385 16.14 26.02 19.67
C ILE A 385 14.85 25.31 20.11
N ILE A 386 14.88 24.56 21.21
CA ILE A 386 13.69 23.87 21.73
C ILE A 386 12.60 24.88 22.10
N GLU A 387 12.95 26.01 22.72
CA GLU A 387 11.98 27.05 23.09
C GLU A 387 11.41 27.75 21.85
N ILE A 388 12.22 28.04 20.83
CA ILE A 388 11.75 28.56 19.53
C ILE A 388 10.73 27.60 18.91
N VAL A 389 11.03 26.29 18.86
CA VAL A 389 10.15 25.26 18.30
C VAL A 389 8.84 25.16 19.08
N LYS A 390 8.90 25.27 20.42
CA LYS A 390 7.73 25.25 21.30
C LYS A 390 6.85 26.47 21.07
N GLU A 391 7.45 27.67 21.16
CA GLU A 391 6.73 28.95 21.01
C GLU A 391 6.17 29.13 19.60
N ALA A 392 6.83 28.61 18.57
CA ALA A 392 6.30 28.59 17.22
C ALA A 392 5.15 27.58 17.01
N GLY A 393 4.75 26.83 18.05
CA GLY A 393 3.65 25.88 18.00
C GLY A 393 3.86 24.72 17.03
N ILE A 394 5.11 24.28 16.81
CA ILE A 394 5.45 23.24 15.84
C ILE A 394 5.11 21.88 16.39
N VAL A 395 4.35 21.10 15.60
CA VAL A 395 3.92 19.76 15.90
C VAL A 395 4.31 18.79 14.79
N GLY A 396 4.26 17.49 15.04
CA GLY A 396 4.52 16.47 14.04
C GLY A 396 3.50 16.49 12.91
N MET A 397 3.92 16.90 11.71
CA MET A 397 3.03 17.16 10.57
C MET A 397 2.78 15.93 9.68
N GLY A 398 3.50 14.83 9.91
CA GLY A 398 3.35 13.56 9.17
C GLY A 398 2.49 12.50 9.87
N GLY A 399 1.77 12.84 10.94
CA GLY A 399 0.99 11.85 11.71
C GLY A 399 0.13 12.46 12.81
N ALA A 400 0.26 11.95 14.04
CA ALA A 400 -0.64 12.25 15.17
C ALA A 400 -0.54 13.68 15.75
N GLY A 401 0.28 14.57 15.19
CA GLY A 401 0.40 15.94 15.70
C GLY A 401 1.06 16.03 17.09
N PHE A 402 2.02 15.18 17.40
CA PHE A 402 2.73 15.23 18.67
C PHE A 402 3.61 16.49 18.76
N PRO A 403 3.60 17.25 19.88
CA PRO A 403 4.41 18.46 20.02
C PRO A 403 5.90 18.19 19.81
N THR A 404 6.53 18.89 18.85
CA THR A 404 7.89 18.57 18.40
C THR A 404 8.93 18.86 19.47
N TYR A 405 8.76 19.92 20.26
CA TYR A 405 9.70 20.28 21.33
C TYR A 405 9.88 19.14 22.38
N VAL A 406 8.85 18.32 22.59
CA VAL A 406 8.94 17.15 23.50
C VAL A 406 9.84 16.09 22.91
N LYS A 407 9.77 15.86 21.58
CA LYS A 407 10.66 14.92 20.87
C LYS A 407 12.13 15.38 20.89
N LEU A 408 12.36 16.69 20.88
CA LEU A 408 13.70 17.29 20.90
C LEU A 408 14.33 17.32 22.30
N LYS A 409 13.62 16.90 23.33
CA LYS A 409 14.14 16.75 24.70
C LYS A 409 13.96 15.31 25.20
N PRO A 410 14.59 14.31 24.55
CA PRO A 410 14.30 12.89 24.81
C PRO A 410 14.83 12.35 26.13
N GLY A 411 15.73 13.07 26.82
CA GLY A 411 16.35 12.64 28.10
C GLY A 411 17.24 11.40 27.98
N LYS A 412 17.60 10.98 26.76
CA LYS A 412 18.43 9.82 26.44
C LYS A 412 19.42 10.16 25.33
N PRO A 413 20.58 9.48 25.25
CA PRO A 413 21.53 9.67 24.14
C PRO A 413 20.86 9.32 22.80
N ILE A 414 21.02 10.19 21.82
CA ILE A 414 20.50 10.01 20.45
C ILE A 414 21.68 9.89 19.49
N GLU A 415 21.70 8.83 18.72
CA GLU A 415 22.69 8.60 17.67
C GLU A 415 22.21 9.11 16.30
N TYR A 416 20.89 8.92 16.02
CA TYR A 416 20.32 9.24 14.72
C TYR A 416 19.15 10.23 14.83
N VAL A 417 19.15 11.25 13.95
CA VAL A 417 17.95 11.99 13.58
C VAL A 417 17.51 11.52 12.20
N LEU A 418 16.32 10.93 12.10
CA LEU A 418 15.76 10.39 10.87
C LEU A 418 14.67 11.32 10.35
N LEU A 419 14.82 11.82 9.13
CA LEU A 419 13.76 12.57 8.47
C LEU A 419 12.94 11.66 7.57
N ASN A 420 11.64 11.68 7.79
CA ASN A 420 10.66 10.98 6.99
C ASN A 420 10.24 11.84 5.78
N GLY A 421 10.81 11.55 4.62
CA GLY A 421 10.43 12.05 3.29
C GLY A 421 9.80 10.96 2.43
N CYS A 422 9.39 9.82 3.02
CA CYS A 422 8.83 8.69 2.25
C CYS A 422 7.52 9.05 1.56
N GLU A 423 6.59 9.71 2.27
CA GLU A 423 5.24 10.00 1.77
C GLU A 423 4.59 8.76 1.13
N CYS A 424 4.53 7.67 1.92
CA CYS A 424 4.07 6.35 1.46
C CYS A 424 2.54 6.23 1.31
N GLU A 425 1.76 7.24 1.72
CA GLU A 425 0.31 7.30 1.49
C GLU A 425 0.03 7.47 -0.01
N PRO A 426 -0.87 6.65 -0.61
CA PRO A 426 -1.31 6.87 -1.98
C PRO A 426 -1.92 8.26 -2.19
N TYR A 427 -1.86 8.74 -3.42
CA TYR A 427 -2.33 10.04 -3.89
C TYR A 427 -1.55 11.25 -3.39
N LEU A 428 -0.97 11.21 -2.20
CA LEU A 428 -0.30 12.38 -1.60
C LEU A 428 1.04 12.68 -2.27
N THR A 429 1.26 13.96 -2.56
CA THR A 429 2.46 14.52 -3.21
C THR A 429 2.94 15.82 -2.54
N ALA A 430 2.35 16.17 -1.39
CA ALA A 430 2.67 17.40 -0.65
C ALA A 430 4.11 17.42 -0.12
N ASP A 431 4.57 16.30 0.47
CA ASP A 431 5.95 16.17 0.96
C ASP A 431 6.95 16.06 -0.21
N HIS A 432 6.57 15.43 -1.35
CA HIS A 432 7.39 15.41 -2.57
C HIS A 432 7.62 16.84 -3.09
N GLN A 433 6.56 17.63 -3.23
CA GLN A 433 6.69 19.03 -3.65
C GLN A 433 7.50 19.88 -2.65
N LEU A 434 7.38 19.58 -1.36
CA LEU A 434 8.18 20.23 -0.33
C LEU A 434 9.67 19.90 -0.48
N LEU A 435 10.02 18.62 -0.72
CA LEU A 435 11.39 18.18 -0.95
C LEU A 435 12.03 18.91 -2.14
N LEU A 436 11.27 19.11 -3.22
CA LEU A 436 11.76 19.79 -4.43
C LEU A 436 11.93 21.30 -4.26
N ASN A 437 11.04 21.95 -3.51
CA ASN A 437 11.00 23.41 -3.43
C ASN A 437 11.74 24.00 -2.22
N TYR A 438 11.97 23.18 -1.15
CA TYR A 438 12.51 23.65 0.14
C TYR A 438 13.64 22.74 0.66
N ALA A 439 14.45 22.19 -0.25
CA ALA A 439 15.55 21.28 0.10
C ALA A 439 16.54 21.90 1.11
N ASP A 440 16.89 23.20 0.95
CA ASP A 440 17.82 23.91 1.83
C ASP A 440 17.24 24.11 3.24
N GLU A 441 15.94 24.43 3.35
CA GLU A 441 15.24 24.54 4.63
C GLU A 441 15.16 23.19 5.35
N ILE A 442 14.94 22.10 4.61
CA ILE A 442 14.89 20.75 5.16
C ILE A 442 16.26 20.36 5.73
N VAL A 443 17.35 20.61 4.99
CA VAL A 443 18.72 20.30 5.46
C VAL A 443 19.05 21.18 6.69
N PHE A 444 18.74 22.47 6.64
CA PHE A 444 18.93 23.37 7.79
C PHE A 444 18.14 22.92 9.03
N GLY A 445 16.87 22.59 8.87
CA GLY A 445 16.05 22.11 9.99
C GLY A 445 16.52 20.77 10.55
N LEU A 446 17.08 19.87 9.70
CA LEU A 446 17.73 18.64 10.16
C LEU A 446 18.96 18.95 11.02
N GLN A 447 19.81 19.88 10.60
CA GLN A 447 20.97 20.32 11.38
C GLN A 447 20.53 20.92 12.73
N ALA A 448 19.46 21.72 12.75
CA ALA A 448 18.88 22.23 14.00
C ALA A 448 18.40 21.11 14.92
N MET A 449 17.69 20.11 14.40
CA MET A 449 17.26 18.96 15.19
C MET A 449 18.45 18.15 15.71
N MET A 450 19.47 17.89 14.88
CA MET A 450 20.68 17.20 15.30
C MET A 450 21.39 17.93 16.44
N LYS A 451 21.50 19.27 16.33
CA LYS A 451 22.10 20.11 17.37
C LYS A 451 21.36 20.01 18.71
N THR A 452 20.00 20.01 18.69
CA THR A 452 19.21 19.93 19.93
C THR A 452 19.41 18.64 20.70
N VAL A 453 19.57 17.50 20.00
CA VAL A 453 19.69 16.18 20.64
C VAL A 453 21.13 15.65 20.63
N ALA A 454 22.09 16.46 20.19
CA ALA A 454 23.51 16.11 20.04
C ALA A 454 23.72 14.82 19.22
N ALA A 455 22.93 14.63 18.17
CA ALA A 455 23.01 13.43 17.34
C ALA A 455 24.21 13.46 16.40
N GLU A 456 24.86 12.30 16.26
CA GLU A 456 26.03 12.13 15.38
C GLU A 456 25.64 12.10 13.89
N LYS A 457 24.46 11.52 13.57
CA LYS A 457 24.03 11.26 12.20
C LYS A 457 22.62 11.77 11.90
N GLY A 458 22.48 12.42 10.76
CA GLY A 458 21.21 12.80 10.15
C GLY A 458 20.95 11.96 8.91
N VAL A 459 19.74 11.40 8.77
CA VAL A 459 19.38 10.58 7.61
C VAL A 459 18.04 11.04 7.05
N ILE A 460 18.04 11.45 5.78
CA ILE A 460 16.81 11.80 5.05
C ILE A 460 16.37 10.55 4.29
N VAL A 461 15.20 10.00 4.63
CA VAL A 461 14.70 8.77 4.03
C VAL A 461 13.63 9.10 2.99
N ILE A 462 13.85 8.69 1.76
CA ILE A 462 12.97 8.96 0.60
C ILE A 462 12.70 7.65 -0.12
N GLU A 463 11.46 7.44 -0.60
CA GLU A 463 11.13 6.27 -1.41
C GLU A 463 11.65 6.42 -2.85
N ASP A 464 12.01 5.27 -3.47
CA ASP A 464 12.62 5.19 -4.81
C ASP A 464 11.69 5.63 -5.97
N ASN A 465 10.43 5.94 -5.67
CA ASN A 465 9.48 6.57 -6.60
C ASN A 465 9.66 8.09 -6.75
N LYS A 466 10.63 8.72 -6.08
CA LYS A 466 10.92 10.17 -6.12
C LYS A 466 12.38 10.43 -6.54
N PRO A 467 12.80 10.01 -7.77
CA PRO A 467 14.20 10.09 -8.19
C PRO A 467 14.73 11.53 -8.26
N ASP A 468 13.88 12.49 -8.64
CA ASP A 468 14.18 13.92 -8.69
C ASP A 468 14.51 14.49 -7.30
N ALA A 469 13.71 14.21 -6.30
CA ALA A 469 13.97 14.64 -4.92
C ALA A 469 15.21 13.95 -4.31
N ILE A 470 15.45 12.68 -4.66
CA ILE A 470 16.64 11.94 -4.24
C ILE A 470 17.90 12.61 -4.79
N GLU A 471 17.95 12.86 -6.11
CA GLU A 471 19.09 13.51 -6.78
C GLU A 471 19.37 14.90 -6.20
N LEU A 472 18.32 15.71 -6.04
CA LEU A 472 18.42 17.04 -5.46
C LEU A 472 19.02 16.99 -4.05
N LEU A 473 18.44 16.20 -3.15
CA LEU A 473 18.89 16.16 -1.76
C LEU A 473 20.26 15.50 -1.60
N GLN A 474 20.62 14.51 -2.42
CA GLN A 474 21.98 13.98 -2.45
C GLN A 474 22.99 15.06 -2.82
N SER A 475 22.66 15.94 -3.77
CA SER A 475 23.52 17.07 -4.13
C SER A 475 23.66 18.09 -2.99
N LYS A 476 22.58 18.36 -2.25
CA LYS A 476 22.57 19.32 -1.13
C LYS A 476 23.36 18.85 0.09
N VAL A 477 23.44 17.54 0.32
CA VAL A 477 24.15 17.00 1.48
C VAL A 477 25.55 16.49 1.15
N ALA A 478 26.01 16.60 -0.10
CA ALA A 478 27.28 16.02 -0.57
C ALA A 478 28.51 16.48 0.24
N GLU A 479 28.50 17.71 0.76
CA GLU A 479 29.57 18.29 1.57
C GLU A 479 29.35 18.15 3.08
N LEU A 480 28.24 17.48 3.50
CA LEU A 480 27.86 17.31 4.90
C LEU A 480 28.13 15.86 5.34
N PRO A 481 29.29 15.54 5.92
CA PRO A 481 29.74 14.15 6.14
C PRO A 481 28.88 13.38 7.17
N ASN A 482 28.10 14.09 7.97
CA ASN A 482 27.23 13.55 9.01
C ASN A 482 25.75 13.48 8.60
N ILE A 483 25.43 13.83 7.34
CA ILE A 483 24.06 13.76 6.78
C ILE A 483 24.09 12.91 5.51
N GLU A 484 23.14 11.99 5.39
CA GLU A 484 23.00 11.15 4.21
C GLU A 484 21.54 11.01 3.75
N VAL A 485 21.37 10.67 2.47
CA VAL A 485 20.06 10.32 1.90
C VAL A 485 19.96 8.80 1.79
N CYS A 486 19.01 8.20 2.50
CA CYS A 486 18.70 6.78 2.44
C CYS A 486 17.53 6.54 1.49
N VAL A 487 17.79 5.85 0.38
CA VAL A 487 16.73 5.46 -0.56
C VAL A 487 16.04 4.20 -0.05
N ALA A 488 14.73 4.29 0.21
CA ALA A 488 13.90 3.18 0.63
C ALA A 488 13.07 2.66 -0.56
N LYS A 489 12.73 1.37 -0.54
CA LYS A 489 11.78 0.82 -1.51
C LYS A 489 10.38 1.35 -1.24
N THR A 490 9.67 1.71 -2.32
CA THR A 490 8.27 2.12 -2.26
C THR A 490 7.43 0.99 -1.68
N LYS A 491 6.88 1.21 -0.50
CA LYS A 491 6.11 0.23 0.27
C LYS A 491 5.32 0.91 1.38
N TYR A 492 4.07 0.57 1.55
CA TYR A 492 3.27 1.10 2.64
C TYR A 492 3.28 0.15 3.87
N PRO A 493 3.51 0.61 5.11
CA PRO A 493 3.74 1.98 5.56
C PRO A 493 5.23 2.30 5.82
N GLN A 494 6.01 2.60 4.79
CA GLN A 494 7.45 2.90 4.90
C GLN A 494 7.73 4.12 5.80
N GLY A 495 6.85 5.14 5.73
CA GLY A 495 6.95 6.35 6.55
C GLY A 495 6.52 6.19 8.01
N ALA A 496 6.08 5.01 8.44
CA ALA A 496 5.78 4.80 9.85
C ALA A 496 7.06 4.81 10.69
N GLU A 497 7.09 5.59 11.76
CA GLU A 497 8.28 5.88 12.59
C GLU A 497 9.08 4.62 12.96
N LYS A 498 8.42 3.56 13.45
CA LYS A 498 9.07 2.29 13.82
C LYS A 498 9.64 1.54 12.61
N MET A 499 8.98 1.66 11.45
CA MET A 499 9.44 1.03 10.19
C MET A 499 10.65 1.75 9.63
N LEU A 500 10.62 3.09 9.69
CA LEU A 500 11.74 3.93 9.29
C LEU A 500 13.00 3.62 10.11
N ILE A 501 12.88 3.58 11.44
CA ILE A 501 13.97 3.20 12.36
C ILE A 501 14.51 1.82 11.99
N LYS A 502 13.63 0.84 11.80
CA LYS A 502 14.03 -0.53 11.42
C LYS A 502 14.77 -0.55 10.09
N ARG A 503 14.30 0.24 9.11
CA ARG A 503 14.91 0.34 7.77
C ARG A 503 16.33 0.90 7.82
N VAL A 504 16.54 2.01 8.54
CA VAL A 504 17.81 2.74 8.55
C VAL A 504 18.82 2.09 9.50
N THR A 505 18.40 1.74 10.70
CA THR A 505 19.33 1.33 11.78
C THR A 505 19.34 -0.18 12.02
N GLY A 506 18.40 -0.94 11.44
CA GLY A 506 18.18 -2.34 11.77
C GLY A 506 17.55 -2.56 13.17
N ARG A 507 17.40 -1.53 13.99
CA ARG A 507 16.90 -1.62 15.37
C ARG A 507 15.37 -1.77 15.37
N LYS A 508 14.85 -2.56 16.32
CA LYS A 508 13.41 -2.72 16.54
C LYS A 508 13.03 -1.98 17.83
N VAL A 509 12.12 -1.03 17.73
CA VAL A 509 11.58 -0.34 18.92
C VAL A 509 10.73 -1.34 19.72
N PRO A 510 11.07 -1.64 20.99
CA PRO A 510 10.34 -2.61 21.81
C PRO A 510 8.86 -2.21 22.05
N SER A 511 8.06 -3.17 22.49
CA SER A 511 6.68 -2.91 22.93
C SER A 511 6.66 -1.89 24.06
N GLY A 512 5.78 -0.88 23.95
CA GLY A 512 5.67 0.21 24.92
C GLY A 512 6.83 1.21 24.96
N ALA A 513 7.92 0.96 24.20
CA ALA A 513 9.07 1.86 24.13
C ALA A 513 8.90 2.95 23.05
N LEU A 514 9.72 3.99 23.18
CA LEU A 514 9.79 5.14 22.27
C LEU A 514 11.02 5.04 21.33
N PRO A 515 11.06 5.77 20.21
CA PRO A 515 12.24 5.87 19.34
C PRO A 515 13.54 6.21 20.07
N ALA A 516 13.49 7.08 21.06
CA ALA A 516 14.64 7.46 21.88
C ALA A 516 15.25 6.28 22.67
N ASP A 517 14.48 5.24 22.98
CA ASP A 517 14.97 4.02 23.64
C ASP A 517 15.91 3.19 22.77
N VAL A 518 15.90 3.46 21.47
CA VAL A 518 16.80 2.85 20.49
C VAL A 518 17.75 3.87 19.86
N GLY A 519 17.93 5.04 20.52
CA GLY A 519 18.87 6.08 20.11
C GLY A 519 18.44 6.88 18.87
N CYS A 520 17.14 7.00 18.60
CA CYS A 520 16.61 7.67 17.42
C CYS A 520 15.60 8.76 17.75
N VAL A 521 15.64 9.85 16.98
CA VAL A 521 14.55 10.84 16.88
C VAL A 521 14.07 10.87 15.44
N VAL A 522 12.74 10.86 15.25
CA VAL A 522 12.15 10.87 13.90
C VAL A 522 11.33 12.15 13.70
N GLY A 523 11.61 12.87 12.63
CA GLY A 523 10.87 14.05 12.17
C GLY A 523 10.29 13.85 10.77
N ASN A 524 9.17 14.51 10.45
CA ASN A 524 8.67 14.60 9.08
C ASN A 524 9.29 15.83 8.37
N VAL A 525 9.49 15.77 7.06
CA VAL A 525 10.12 16.86 6.27
C VAL A 525 9.35 18.18 6.39
N SER A 526 8.01 18.16 6.45
CA SER A 526 7.21 19.37 6.67
C SER A 526 7.45 19.99 8.06
N THR A 527 7.57 19.16 9.10
CA THR A 527 7.92 19.62 10.45
C THR A 527 9.30 20.25 10.48
N THR A 528 10.24 19.65 9.78
CA THR A 528 11.64 20.12 9.71
C THR A 528 11.74 21.46 8.99
N LYS A 529 10.99 21.67 7.90
CA LYS A 529 10.86 22.96 7.22
C LYS A 529 10.28 24.03 8.15
N ALA A 530 9.24 23.69 8.93
CA ALA A 530 8.67 24.64 9.89
C ALA A 530 9.65 25.03 11.00
N ILE A 531 10.55 24.12 11.44
CA ILE A 531 11.66 24.48 12.35
C ILE A 531 12.61 25.48 11.71
N ALA A 532 12.98 25.28 10.44
CA ALA A 532 13.83 26.19 9.70
C ALA A 532 13.21 27.59 9.58
N ASP A 533 11.92 27.67 9.25
CA ASP A 533 11.19 28.95 9.17
C ASP A 533 11.19 29.68 10.52
N ALA A 534 10.85 28.97 11.61
CA ALA A 534 10.82 29.55 12.93
C ALA A 534 12.19 30.10 13.36
N ILE A 535 13.28 29.43 13.03
CA ILE A 535 14.63 29.89 13.34
C ILE A 535 15.04 31.07 12.42
N LYS A 536 14.87 30.91 11.10
CA LYS A 536 15.34 31.90 10.12
C LYS A 536 14.52 33.18 10.10
N THR A 537 13.23 33.12 10.32
CA THR A 537 12.29 34.24 10.16
C THR A 537 11.53 34.62 11.43
N GLY A 538 11.53 33.79 12.45
CA GLY A 538 10.68 33.93 13.64
C GLY A 538 9.21 33.51 13.40
N MET A 539 8.84 33.10 12.18
CA MET A 539 7.45 32.81 11.84
C MET A 539 6.98 31.50 12.46
N PRO A 540 5.88 31.50 13.23
CA PRO A 540 5.32 30.28 13.79
C PRO A 540 4.63 29.41 12.72
N LEU A 541 4.21 28.20 13.08
CA LEU A 541 3.51 27.30 12.17
C LEU A 541 2.09 27.79 11.87
N ILE A 542 1.94 28.55 10.81
CA ILE A 542 0.69 29.19 10.35
C ILE A 542 0.28 28.80 8.94
N GLU A 543 1.11 28.04 8.23
CA GLU A 543 0.79 27.56 6.89
C GLU A 543 1.26 26.11 6.70
N ARG A 544 0.68 25.46 5.71
CA ARG A 544 0.96 24.06 5.39
C ARG A 544 0.90 23.80 3.90
N ILE A 545 1.67 22.82 3.42
CA ILE A 545 1.49 22.27 2.08
C ILE A 545 0.44 21.15 2.16
N THR A 546 -0.59 21.25 1.32
CA THR A 546 -1.72 20.29 1.25
C THR A 546 -1.96 19.90 -0.20
N ALA A 547 -2.05 18.60 -0.47
CA ALA A 547 -2.46 18.07 -1.76
C ALA A 547 -3.99 18.00 -1.83
N VAL A 548 -4.58 18.41 -2.95
CA VAL A 548 -5.98 18.16 -3.28
C VAL A 548 -5.99 17.26 -4.49
N THR A 549 -6.50 16.02 -4.35
CA THR A 549 -6.29 14.96 -5.34
C THR A 549 -7.37 13.87 -5.27
N GLY A 550 -7.28 12.89 -6.15
CA GLY A 550 -8.22 11.79 -6.26
C GLY A 550 -8.92 11.80 -7.61
N GLU A 551 -9.52 10.66 -7.98
CA GLU A 551 -10.17 10.47 -9.28
C GLU A 551 -11.34 11.44 -9.50
N TYR A 552 -11.95 11.92 -8.41
CA TYR A 552 -13.12 12.80 -8.46
C TYR A 552 -12.80 14.28 -8.13
N ILE A 553 -11.52 14.66 -8.14
CA ILE A 553 -11.12 16.08 -8.17
C ILE A 553 -10.89 16.48 -9.64
N ALA A 554 -11.57 17.54 -10.09
CA ALA A 554 -11.50 17.95 -11.49
C ALA A 554 -10.07 18.34 -11.93
N ASN A 555 -9.35 19.09 -11.11
CA ASN A 555 -7.99 19.56 -11.39
C ASN A 555 -7.10 19.39 -10.14
N PRO A 556 -6.53 18.20 -9.88
CA PRO A 556 -5.67 17.96 -8.73
C PRO A 556 -4.46 18.90 -8.67
N GLY A 557 -4.00 19.26 -7.46
CA GLY A 557 -2.85 20.15 -7.27
C GLY A 557 -2.27 20.13 -5.86
N ASN A 558 -1.14 20.85 -5.68
CA ASN A 558 -0.45 21.00 -4.41
C ASN A 558 -0.40 22.49 -4.03
N PHE A 559 -0.79 22.81 -2.81
CA PHE A 559 -0.98 24.20 -2.38
C PHE A 559 -0.26 24.50 -1.07
N ILE A 560 0.34 25.70 -0.98
CA ILE A 560 0.73 26.32 0.30
C ILE A 560 -0.49 27.03 0.83
N VAL A 561 -1.02 26.57 1.97
CA VAL A 561 -2.32 27.02 2.49
C VAL A 561 -2.15 27.59 3.89
N LYS A 562 -2.79 28.72 4.18
CA LYS A 562 -2.93 29.27 5.54
C LYS A 562 -3.78 28.33 6.40
N ILE A 563 -3.31 28.03 7.62
CA ILE A 563 -4.09 27.26 8.60
C ILE A 563 -5.38 28.01 8.90
N GLY A 564 -6.49 27.27 8.94
CA GLY A 564 -7.83 27.85 9.10
C GLY A 564 -8.60 28.09 7.80
N THR A 565 -7.97 27.91 6.63
CA THR A 565 -8.66 27.97 5.34
C THR A 565 -9.68 26.81 5.24
N PRO A 566 -10.95 27.06 4.88
CA PRO A 566 -11.92 25.98 4.67
C PRO A 566 -11.49 25.00 3.59
N ALA A 567 -11.67 23.70 3.82
CA ALA A 567 -11.33 22.68 2.82
C ALA A 567 -12.14 22.83 1.53
N GLN A 568 -13.39 23.29 1.63
CA GLN A 568 -14.25 23.59 0.50
C GLN A 568 -13.59 24.57 -0.49
N ALA A 569 -12.96 25.63 -0.01
CA ALA A 569 -12.31 26.63 -0.86
C ALA A 569 -11.19 26.03 -1.73
N LEU A 570 -10.43 25.07 -1.19
CA LEU A 570 -9.38 24.38 -1.95
C LEU A 570 -9.98 23.46 -3.01
N VAL A 571 -11.03 22.73 -2.66
CA VAL A 571 -11.72 21.83 -3.62
C VAL A 571 -12.37 22.63 -4.74
N ASP A 572 -13.00 23.76 -4.44
CA ASP A 572 -13.60 24.66 -5.44
C ASP A 572 -12.56 25.23 -6.40
N ALA A 573 -11.40 25.63 -5.90
CA ALA A 573 -10.27 26.10 -6.72
C ALA A 573 -9.70 25.00 -7.62
N CYS A 574 -9.88 23.75 -7.24
CA CYS A 574 -9.56 22.58 -8.08
C CYS A 574 -10.70 22.20 -9.06
N GLY A 575 -11.71 23.04 -9.23
CA GLY A 575 -12.83 22.80 -10.13
C GLY A 575 -13.94 21.91 -9.54
N GLY A 576 -13.88 21.64 -8.23
CA GLY A 576 -14.90 20.89 -7.51
C GLY A 576 -14.76 19.38 -7.60
N ILE A 577 -15.75 18.69 -7.03
CA ILE A 577 -15.90 17.22 -7.07
C ILE A 577 -16.75 16.86 -8.28
N THR A 578 -16.29 15.90 -9.08
CA THR A 578 -16.91 15.52 -10.36
C THR A 578 -17.98 14.44 -10.26
N SER A 579 -18.18 13.84 -9.10
CA SER A 579 -19.19 12.79 -8.87
C SER A 579 -19.81 12.88 -7.48
N GLU A 580 -21.13 12.66 -7.39
CA GLU A 580 -21.85 12.56 -6.10
C GLU A 580 -21.54 11.24 -5.36
N ASP A 581 -21.24 10.17 -6.11
CA ASP A 581 -20.81 8.87 -5.54
C ASP A 581 -19.33 8.90 -5.16
N CYS A 582 -19.02 9.70 -4.14
CA CYS A 582 -17.68 10.06 -3.74
C CYS A 582 -17.45 9.87 -2.25
N THR A 583 -16.33 9.29 -1.90
CA THR A 583 -15.80 9.30 -0.52
C THR A 583 -14.71 10.37 -0.43
N ILE A 584 -14.93 11.35 0.45
CA ILE A 584 -13.96 12.40 0.75
C ILE A 584 -13.14 11.99 1.98
N LYS A 585 -11.82 12.13 1.90
CA LYS A 585 -10.91 11.89 3.04
C LYS A 585 -10.05 13.11 3.31
N ALA A 586 -9.94 13.48 4.58
CA ALA A 586 -8.93 14.41 5.06
C ALA A 586 -7.69 13.62 5.51
N GLY A 587 -6.53 13.92 4.95
CA GLY A 587 -5.29 13.16 5.11
C GLY A 587 -5.07 12.14 3.99
N GLY A 588 -4.31 11.07 4.27
CA GLY A 588 -4.00 10.03 3.31
C GLY A 588 -5.12 9.03 3.05
N LEU A 589 -4.99 8.25 1.98
CA LEU A 589 -5.96 7.20 1.63
C LEU A 589 -6.10 6.16 2.75
N MET A 590 -4.97 5.73 3.33
CA MET A 590 -4.92 4.63 4.28
C MET A 590 -5.24 5.09 5.71
N MET A 591 -4.61 6.16 6.19
CA MET A 591 -4.77 6.62 7.57
C MET A 591 -5.66 7.85 7.73
N GLY A 592 -6.11 8.48 6.64
CA GLY A 592 -6.99 9.64 6.66
C GLY A 592 -8.38 9.33 7.22
N PHE A 593 -9.13 10.39 7.48
CA PHE A 593 -10.47 10.35 8.06
C PHE A 593 -11.51 10.65 6.99
N VAL A 594 -12.52 9.80 6.88
CA VAL A 594 -13.67 10.05 6.01
C VAL A 594 -14.41 11.30 6.52
N GLN A 595 -14.73 12.18 5.60
CA GLN A 595 -15.46 13.41 5.87
C GLN A 595 -16.91 13.30 5.40
N SER A 596 -17.83 13.85 6.17
CA SER A 596 -19.24 14.01 5.76
C SER A 596 -19.48 15.27 4.91
N GLY A 597 -18.50 16.18 4.87
CA GLY A 597 -18.53 17.45 4.15
C GLY A 597 -17.16 18.09 4.10
N LEU A 598 -17.06 19.28 3.60
CA LEU A 598 -15.81 20.05 3.39
C LEU A 598 -15.70 21.29 4.29
N GLU A 599 -16.50 21.35 5.37
CA GLU A 599 -16.56 22.50 6.28
C GLU A 599 -15.35 22.55 7.23
N ALA A 600 -14.68 21.41 7.45
CA ALA A 600 -13.51 21.36 8.31
C ALA A 600 -12.36 22.17 7.70
N PRO A 601 -11.66 23.01 8.52
CA PRO A 601 -10.55 23.83 8.02
C PRO A 601 -9.28 23.02 7.84
N ILE A 602 -8.35 23.58 7.05
CA ILE A 602 -6.96 23.11 6.98
C ILE A 602 -6.28 23.36 8.33
N MET A 603 -5.69 22.32 8.86
CA MET A 603 -5.03 22.30 10.18
C MET A 603 -3.53 21.98 10.04
N LYS A 604 -2.78 22.09 11.13
CA LYS A 604 -1.33 21.74 11.18
C LYS A 604 -1.04 20.33 10.61
N GLY A 605 -1.97 19.37 10.76
CA GLY A 605 -1.85 17.99 10.29
C GLY A 605 -2.42 17.69 8.90
N SER A 606 -3.06 18.66 8.22
CA SER A 606 -3.78 18.43 6.96
C SER A 606 -2.83 18.32 5.76
N ASN A 607 -2.35 17.14 5.42
CA ASN A 607 -1.45 16.90 4.29
C ASN A 607 -2.18 16.60 2.97
N GLY A 608 -3.50 16.36 3.00
CA GLY A 608 -4.28 16.14 1.78
C GLY A 608 -5.77 16.15 1.99
N ILE A 609 -6.46 16.39 0.87
CA ILE A 609 -7.89 16.17 0.67
C ILE A 609 -7.99 15.24 -0.54
N ILE A 610 -8.59 14.08 -0.35
CA ILE A 610 -8.70 13.05 -1.40
C ILE A 610 -10.18 12.78 -1.67
N ALA A 611 -10.60 12.87 -2.94
CA ALA A 611 -11.94 12.49 -3.38
C ALA A 611 -11.86 11.29 -4.33
N ILE A 612 -12.42 10.15 -3.91
CA ILE A 612 -12.32 8.85 -4.59
C ILE A 612 -13.69 8.20 -4.74
N PRO A 613 -13.84 7.21 -5.64
CA PRO A 613 -15.06 6.42 -5.72
C PRO A 613 -15.43 5.78 -4.37
N SER A 614 -16.72 5.76 -4.05
CA SER A 614 -17.20 5.08 -2.85
C SER A 614 -17.03 3.58 -2.98
N ASP A 615 -16.34 2.94 -2.04
CA ASP A 615 -16.23 1.47 -1.94
C ASP A 615 -17.33 0.93 -1.02
N VAL A 616 -18.48 0.62 -1.58
CA VAL A 616 -19.65 0.05 -0.88
C VAL A 616 -19.57 -1.47 -0.92
N THR A 617 -18.50 -2.06 -0.43
CA THR A 617 -18.35 -3.51 -0.42
C THR A 617 -18.90 -4.09 0.87
N GLU A 618 -19.81 -5.06 0.78
CA GLU A 618 -20.34 -5.76 1.94
C GLU A 618 -19.26 -6.51 2.72
N THR A 619 -19.32 -6.40 4.05
CA THR A 619 -18.50 -7.20 4.95
C THR A 619 -19.08 -8.60 5.03
N VAL A 620 -18.24 -9.62 4.82
CA VAL A 620 -18.60 -11.02 5.00
C VAL A 620 -17.79 -11.66 6.13
N GLU A 621 -18.21 -12.82 6.60
CA GLU A 621 -17.50 -13.52 7.68
C GLU A 621 -16.04 -13.82 7.34
N CYS A 622 -15.20 -13.86 8.38
CA CYS A 622 -13.79 -14.13 8.25
C CYS A 622 -13.52 -15.54 7.71
N ILE A 623 -12.93 -15.64 6.53
CA ILE A 623 -12.54 -16.89 5.90
C ILE A 623 -11.25 -17.50 6.46
N LYS A 624 -10.66 -16.89 7.50
CA LYS A 624 -9.43 -17.36 8.20
C LYS A 624 -8.22 -17.52 7.28
N CYS A 625 -8.11 -16.73 6.22
CA CYS A 625 -7.04 -16.83 5.21
C CYS A 625 -5.64 -16.42 5.72
N GLY A 626 -5.52 -15.73 6.86
CA GLY A 626 -4.25 -15.31 7.45
C GLY A 626 -3.61 -14.06 6.84
N ARG A 627 -4.07 -13.55 5.70
CA ARG A 627 -3.45 -12.41 4.98
C ARG A 627 -3.23 -11.19 5.86
N CYS A 628 -4.16 -10.88 6.78
CA CYS A 628 -4.02 -9.78 7.73
C CYS A 628 -2.83 -9.94 8.70
N VAL A 629 -2.41 -11.18 8.95
CA VAL A 629 -1.22 -11.49 9.76
C VAL A 629 0.05 -11.30 8.93
N ASP A 630 0.04 -11.80 7.68
CA ASP A 630 1.19 -11.75 6.79
C ASP A 630 1.62 -10.32 6.45
N VAL A 631 0.65 -9.40 6.29
CA VAL A 631 0.94 -8.00 5.97
C VAL A 631 1.15 -7.10 7.18
N CYS A 632 1.02 -7.62 8.40
CA CYS A 632 1.17 -6.78 9.59
C CYS A 632 2.64 -6.38 9.82
N PRO A 633 3.01 -5.08 9.65
CA PRO A 633 4.40 -4.64 9.81
C PRO A 633 4.86 -4.69 11.27
N MET A 634 3.91 -4.77 12.21
CA MET A 634 4.18 -4.96 13.64
C MET A 634 4.19 -6.42 14.08
N GLU A 635 4.08 -7.38 13.11
CA GLU A 635 4.06 -8.82 13.35
C GLU A 635 2.94 -9.27 14.32
N LEU A 636 1.83 -8.52 14.36
CA LEU A 636 0.66 -8.81 15.18
C LEU A 636 -0.29 -9.79 14.45
N LYS A 637 -1.34 -10.21 15.15
CA LYS A 637 -2.33 -11.15 14.63
C LYS A 637 -3.74 -10.52 14.60
N PRO A 638 -4.03 -9.62 13.63
CA PRO A 638 -5.28 -8.83 13.60
C PRO A 638 -6.56 -9.68 13.63
N LEU A 639 -6.54 -10.88 13.04
CA LEU A 639 -7.71 -11.78 13.07
C LEU A 639 -8.16 -12.13 14.50
N TYR A 640 -7.23 -12.22 15.45
CA TYR A 640 -7.58 -12.51 16.85
C TYR A 640 -8.14 -11.27 17.55
N PHE A 641 -7.72 -10.08 17.18
CA PHE A 641 -8.29 -8.85 17.74
C PHE A 641 -9.77 -8.70 17.38
N ALA A 642 -10.15 -9.09 16.14
CA ALA A 642 -11.55 -9.12 15.74
C ALA A 642 -12.34 -10.21 16.47
N LYS A 643 -11.75 -11.41 16.62
CA LYS A 643 -12.41 -12.56 17.24
C LYS A 643 -12.62 -12.35 18.75
N GLU A 644 -11.66 -11.72 19.42
CA GLU A 644 -11.60 -11.58 20.88
C GLU A 644 -11.97 -10.16 21.35
N LEU A 645 -12.70 -9.40 20.50
CA LEU A 645 -13.01 -7.97 20.75
C LEU A 645 -13.68 -7.72 22.10
N MET A 646 -14.48 -8.68 22.59
CA MET A 646 -15.18 -8.60 23.87
C MET A 646 -14.36 -9.07 25.08
N ASP A 647 -13.09 -9.47 24.87
CA ASP A 647 -12.17 -9.89 25.95
C ASP A 647 -10.93 -8.98 25.99
N PRO A 648 -10.98 -7.86 26.75
CA PRO A 648 -9.85 -6.94 26.86
C PRO A 648 -8.59 -7.58 27.44
N ALA A 649 -8.71 -8.61 28.29
CA ALA A 649 -7.55 -9.30 28.87
C ALA A 649 -6.81 -10.12 27.79
N ALA A 650 -7.54 -10.83 26.95
CA ALA A 650 -6.97 -11.54 25.80
C ALA A 650 -6.35 -10.56 24.79
N LEU A 651 -7.00 -9.45 24.51
CA LEU A 651 -6.46 -8.40 23.61
C LEU A 651 -5.15 -7.83 24.14
N LYS A 652 -5.07 -7.55 25.46
CA LYS A 652 -3.85 -7.07 26.12
C LYS A 652 -2.72 -8.10 26.04
N ALA A 653 -3.03 -9.37 26.31
CA ALA A 653 -2.07 -10.47 26.21
C ALA A 653 -1.53 -10.69 24.79
N ARG A 654 -2.27 -10.25 23.76
CA ARG A 654 -1.86 -10.27 22.35
C ARG A 654 -1.20 -8.98 21.87
N ASN A 655 -0.85 -8.08 22.76
CA ASN A 655 -0.17 -6.81 22.46
C ASN A 655 -0.95 -5.91 21.50
N ILE A 656 -2.29 -5.82 21.61
CA ILE A 656 -3.10 -4.96 20.75
C ILE A 656 -2.63 -3.49 20.77
N MET A 657 -2.05 -3.05 21.90
CA MET A 657 -1.53 -1.68 22.07
C MET A 657 -0.36 -1.36 21.15
N ASP A 658 0.38 -2.36 20.66
CA ASP A 658 1.49 -2.17 19.72
C ASP A 658 1.03 -1.90 18.27
N CYS A 659 -0.24 -2.10 17.98
CA CYS A 659 -0.80 -1.80 16.65
C CYS A 659 -0.70 -0.29 16.36
N MET A 660 -0.11 0.09 15.25
CA MET A 660 0.00 1.49 14.81
C MET A 660 -1.15 1.94 13.90
N GLU A 661 -2.19 1.11 13.75
CA GLU A 661 -3.43 1.43 13.02
C GLU A 661 -3.22 1.80 11.53
N CYS A 662 -2.19 1.23 10.90
CA CYS A 662 -1.81 1.51 9.51
C CYS A 662 -2.78 1.00 8.45
N ARG A 663 -3.79 0.24 8.80
CA ARG A 663 -4.80 -0.38 7.89
C ARG A 663 -4.27 -1.40 6.88
N CYS A 664 -3.03 -1.82 6.88
CA CYS A 664 -2.56 -2.90 5.98
C CYS A 664 -3.44 -4.15 6.06
N CYS A 665 -3.82 -4.56 7.28
CA CYS A 665 -4.66 -5.74 7.52
C CYS A 665 -6.09 -5.58 6.97
N GLU A 666 -6.65 -4.37 7.04
CA GLU A 666 -7.98 -4.04 6.52
C GLU A 666 -7.95 -3.97 4.99
N TYR A 667 -6.93 -3.31 4.41
CA TYR A 667 -6.72 -3.20 2.97
C TYR A 667 -6.65 -4.56 2.27
N ILE A 668 -5.90 -5.52 2.83
CA ILE A 668 -5.73 -6.85 2.22
C ILE A 668 -6.90 -7.81 2.51
N CYS A 669 -7.84 -7.44 3.37
CA CYS A 669 -8.90 -8.32 3.82
C CYS A 669 -9.89 -8.63 2.70
N SER A 670 -9.94 -9.90 2.25
CA SER A 670 -10.89 -10.35 1.24
C SER A 670 -12.35 -10.32 1.71
N SER A 671 -12.55 -10.40 3.03
CA SER A 671 -13.88 -10.34 3.67
C SER A 671 -14.29 -8.92 4.04
N LYS A 672 -13.48 -7.90 3.70
CA LYS A 672 -13.73 -6.48 3.98
C LYS A 672 -14.09 -6.17 5.44
N ILE A 673 -13.50 -6.92 6.38
CA ILE A 673 -13.74 -6.72 7.81
C ILE A 673 -13.08 -5.40 8.24
N PRO A 674 -13.81 -4.50 8.95
CA PRO A 674 -13.28 -3.21 9.40
C PRO A 674 -12.33 -3.39 10.61
N LEU A 675 -11.20 -4.08 10.37
CA LEU A 675 -10.26 -4.51 11.40
C LEU A 675 -9.72 -3.35 12.23
N VAL A 676 -9.45 -2.19 11.63
CA VAL A 676 -8.89 -1.05 12.36
C VAL A 676 -9.93 -0.40 13.27
N THR A 677 -11.20 -0.35 12.87
CA THR A 677 -12.28 0.09 13.73
C THR A 677 -12.41 -0.82 14.95
N MET A 678 -12.37 -2.13 14.74
CA MET A 678 -12.41 -3.12 15.83
C MET A 678 -11.17 -3.01 16.72
N ILE A 679 -9.98 -2.82 16.17
CA ILE A 679 -8.73 -2.63 16.94
C ILE A 679 -8.81 -1.37 17.78
N LYS A 680 -9.33 -0.25 17.25
CA LYS A 680 -9.52 1.00 18.03
C LYS A 680 -10.46 0.78 19.21
N ALA A 681 -11.57 0.10 19.00
CA ALA A 681 -12.50 -0.27 20.06
C ALA A 681 -11.83 -1.16 21.13
N GLY A 682 -11.09 -2.19 20.69
CA GLY A 682 -10.34 -3.07 21.58
C GLY A 682 -9.26 -2.34 22.39
N LYS A 683 -8.51 -1.42 21.78
CA LYS A 683 -7.55 -0.57 22.50
C LYS A 683 -8.20 0.29 23.57
N ASN A 684 -9.37 0.88 23.26
CA ASN A 684 -10.11 1.68 24.23
C ASN A 684 -10.61 0.81 25.40
N ALA A 685 -11.09 -0.40 25.12
CA ALA A 685 -11.47 -1.35 26.17
C ALA A 685 -10.27 -1.72 27.07
N VAL A 686 -9.08 -1.98 26.48
CA VAL A 686 -7.85 -2.27 27.23
C VAL A 686 -7.40 -1.07 28.09
N ARG A 687 -7.49 0.17 27.56
CA ARG A 687 -7.19 1.40 28.34
C ARG A 687 -8.15 1.60 29.52
N GLY A 688 -9.40 1.17 29.37
CA GLY A 688 -10.41 1.21 30.42
C GLY A 688 -10.25 0.14 31.50
N MET A 689 -9.37 -0.85 31.34
CA MET A 689 -9.04 -1.81 32.40
C MET A 689 -8.22 -1.10 33.48
N LYS A 690 -8.80 -0.95 34.65
CA LYS A 690 -8.14 -0.41 35.86
C LYS A 690 -7.30 -1.48 36.55
#